data_492933acf55a6026681f63b5ee74e3e0
#
_entry.id   492933acf55a6026681f63b5ee74e3e0
#
_cell.length_a   1.000
_cell.length_b   1.000
_cell.length_c   1.000
_cell.angle_alpha   90.00
_cell.angle_beta   90.00
_cell.angle_gamma   90.00
#
_symmetry.space_group_name_H-M   'P 1'
#
loop_
_entity.id
_entity.type
_entity.pdbx_description
1 polymer ?
#
loop_
_entity_poly.entity_id
_entity_poly.type
_entity_poly.pdbx_seq_one_letter_code
_entity_poly.pdbx_strand_id
1 'polypeptide(L)'
;MGLINWIGAMFKGGGEGSASGELGDDYISRTLFFNYLDAQNAIVMFYSPAKGWIGANLAFFRTFGLQNMEAFRRRYTRISDFFGDESYEIFAENDGAWLRQLEAESGAAPIVRMTLPNGREAAFSLSGKVVKSGMNGLAFLEMTDVTEQAEAKKEREEADSAKRKFLGNISHEFRTPMNGIMGFLDLLKASHPSATQRDYINMIDRSAKYMMTNIESLLDLAQMQSGKLKLDLNEFKPVHELEALFEHFYFDARQRGIGLSFFIDPKLPTYIKADQRKLRQVISQLIDNAIKFTEASGRVQVEVHVLKTFENDHCSIGVSVRDTGIGIEATKLPSVTQPFESGEHPDLRLGVGLTLAEGLLEMMGSHLNISSEKGQGSHFSFAIEVMGTTVASFDALREHRAKVVLFDDDLSGEANLLSRYLQAFGVTVSKLHHSERLECDDTEVLYIVAPRDNSGWLMQLASSSSPSCRIVMLVEEDEVIPDRVRQLVSYTLKKPLLPSRISKHLTQIFKLPPKEAPLSGASEGRSTALIVEDNIINQRLIKLLLQEYNLVVTTAGNGSEAVELCRKYQYDIIFMDIDMPVKDGIAATHEIRRLGVYKERPAPIIALTALAMQGDRERILAEGLDDYISKPLGREKLELILEKHLGTAEH
;
A
#
# COMPACT_ATOMS: atom_id res chain seq x y z
N MET A 1 -54.53 2.64 1.23
CA MET A 1 -55.53 1.79 0.49
C MET A 1 -56.88 2.49 0.24
N GLY A 2 -57.41 3.34 1.14
CA GLY A 2 -58.70 4.02 0.96
C GLY A 2 -58.75 5.01 -0.20
N LEU A 3 -57.71 5.84 -0.42
CA LEU A 3 -57.67 6.89 -1.44
C LEU A 3 -57.61 6.30 -2.86
N ILE A 4 -56.86 5.23 -3.04
CA ILE A 4 -56.69 4.54 -4.34
C ILE A 4 -57.97 3.86 -4.81
N ASN A 5 -58.68 3.19 -3.87
CA ASN A 5 -59.96 2.56 -4.17
C ASN A 5 -61.04 3.60 -4.44
N TRP A 6 -60.97 4.76 -3.81
CA TRP A 6 -61.89 5.86 -3.97
C TRP A 6 -61.70 6.58 -5.32
N ILE A 7 -60.46 6.84 -5.78
CA ILE A 7 -60.11 7.35 -7.09
C ILE A 7 -60.65 6.40 -8.19
N GLY A 8 -60.50 5.09 -8.01
CA GLY A 8 -61.04 4.09 -8.93
C GLY A 8 -62.55 4.06 -9.02
N ALA A 9 -63.27 4.37 -7.94
CA ALA A 9 -64.72 4.45 -7.92
C ALA A 9 -65.23 5.73 -8.59
N MET A 10 -64.52 6.85 -8.43
CA MET A 10 -64.83 8.16 -9.01
C MET A 10 -64.88 8.15 -10.54
N PHE A 11 -64.09 7.32 -11.20
CA PHE A 11 -64.05 7.18 -12.65
C PHE A 11 -64.95 6.04 -13.21
N LYS A 12 -65.61 5.24 -12.35
CA LYS A 12 -66.55 4.19 -12.74
C LYS A 12 -68.00 4.70 -12.96
N GLY A 13 -68.32 5.87 -12.45
CA GLY A 13 -69.69 6.38 -12.45
C GLY A 13 -70.11 7.19 -13.71
N GLY A 14 -70.37 6.48 -14.75
CA GLY A 14 -71.08 7.02 -15.97
C GLY A 14 -72.16 6.06 -16.42
N GLY A 15 -73.14 5.69 -15.58
CA GLY A 15 -74.25 4.82 -15.88
C GLY A 15 -75.43 5.19 -14.97
N GLU A 16 -76.51 5.55 -15.61
CA GLU A 16 -77.83 6.01 -15.06
C GLU A 16 -78.31 5.13 -13.87
N GLY A 17 -78.82 5.77 -12.85
CA GLY A 17 -79.74 5.14 -11.89
C GLY A 17 -79.69 5.65 -10.46
N SER A 18 -80.56 6.56 -10.11
CA SER A 18 -81.27 6.83 -8.85
C SER A 18 -80.57 6.63 -7.51
N ALA A 19 -80.31 7.74 -6.83
CA ALA A 19 -80.63 7.93 -5.39
C ALA A 19 -80.16 9.29 -4.90
N SER A 20 -81.02 10.09 -4.35
CA SER A 20 -80.84 11.50 -4.00
C SER A 20 -80.08 11.77 -2.65
N GLY A 21 -79.35 10.81 -2.11
CA GLY A 21 -78.57 10.97 -0.88
C GLY A 21 -77.03 10.85 -1.03
N GLU A 22 -76.53 10.08 -1.99
CA GLU A 22 -75.10 9.81 -2.19
C GLU A 22 -74.41 10.85 -3.10
N LEU A 23 -75.12 11.68 -3.80
CA LEU A 23 -74.57 12.70 -4.72
C LEU A 23 -73.81 13.84 -3.97
N GLY A 24 -74.20 14.14 -2.72
CA GLY A 24 -73.56 15.22 -1.93
C GLY A 24 -72.16 14.86 -1.44
N ASP A 25 -71.95 13.67 -0.94
CA ASP A 25 -70.72 13.25 -0.40
C ASP A 25 -69.66 12.97 -1.47
N ASP A 26 -70.11 12.47 -2.63
CA ASP A 26 -69.19 12.22 -3.77
C ASP A 26 -68.71 13.54 -4.40
N TYR A 27 -69.60 14.55 -4.47
CA TYR A 27 -69.23 15.89 -4.95
C TYR A 27 -68.30 16.63 -4.00
N ILE A 28 -68.55 16.59 -2.72
CA ILE A 28 -67.65 17.17 -1.68
C ILE A 28 -66.29 16.50 -1.71
N SER A 29 -66.27 15.19 -1.80
CA SER A 29 -65.03 14.41 -1.83
C SER A 29 -64.19 14.69 -3.09
N ARG A 30 -64.86 14.86 -4.25
CA ARG A 30 -64.18 15.25 -5.50
C ARG A 30 -63.59 16.65 -5.42
N THR A 31 -64.31 17.59 -4.89
CA THR A 31 -63.88 18.98 -4.74
C THR A 31 -62.68 19.08 -3.78
N LEU A 32 -62.71 18.38 -2.65
CA LEU A 32 -61.62 18.35 -1.69
C LEU A 32 -60.35 17.72 -2.30
N PHE A 33 -60.50 16.64 -3.08
CA PHE A 33 -59.40 15.99 -3.73
C PHE A 33 -58.70 16.89 -4.76
N PHE A 34 -59.44 17.55 -5.62
CA PHE A 34 -58.85 18.49 -6.60
C PHE A 34 -58.25 19.71 -5.90
N ASN A 35 -58.90 20.27 -4.89
CA ASN A 35 -58.33 21.37 -4.12
C ASN A 35 -57.02 20.95 -3.41
N TYR A 36 -56.93 19.74 -2.92
CA TYR A 36 -55.70 19.22 -2.37
C TYR A 36 -54.60 19.09 -3.41
N LEU A 37 -54.88 18.54 -4.57
CA LEU A 37 -53.92 18.43 -5.68
C LEU A 37 -53.48 19.80 -6.20
N ASP A 38 -54.39 20.76 -6.28
CA ASP A 38 -54.12 22.13 -6.74
C ASP A 38 -53.31 22.95 -5.71
N ALA A 39 -53.35 22.56 -4.45
CA ALA A 39 -52.52 23.13 -3.39
C ALA A 39 -51.09 22.58 -3.37
N GLN A 40 -50.81 21.50 -4.11
CA GLN A 40 -49.46 20.91 -4.20
C GLN A 40 -48.60 21.72 -5.17
N ASN A 41 -47.31 21.90 -4.81
CA ASN A 41 -46.31 22.48 -5.71
C ASN A 41 -45.82 21.50 -6.77
N ALA A 42 -45.94 20.19 -6.51
CA ALA A 42 -45.61 19.16 -7.48
C ALA A 42 -46.62 19.14 -8.63
N ILE A 43 -46.13 18.94 -9.84
CA ILE A 43 -46.96 18.78 -11.03
C ILE A 43 -47.51 17.36 -11.06
N VAL A 44 -48.81 17.21 -11.14
CA VAL A 44 -49.45 15.89 -11.19
C VAL A 44 -50.31 15.81 -12.48
N MET A 45 -50.05 14.78 -13.27
CA MET A 45 -50.77 14.47 -14.50
C MET A 45 -51.45 13.09 -14.41
N PHE A 46 -52.63 12.96 -14.99
CA PHE A 46 -53.40 11.73 -15.02
C PHE A 46 -53.43 11.13 -16.42
N TYR A 47 -53.11 9.86 -16.52
CA TYR A 47 -53.07 9.11 -17.76
C TYR A 47 -53.99 7.89 -17.72
N SER A 48 -54.71 7.62 -18.79
CA SER A 48 -55.46 6.38 -18.98
C SER A 48 -54.97 5.67 -20.24
N PRO A 49 -54.63 4.37 -20.20
CA PRO A 49 -54.26 3.63 -21.41
C PRO A 49 -55.30 3.71 -22.53
N ALA A 50 -56.61 3.80 -22.18
CA ALA A 50 -57.73 3.88 -23.15
C ALA A 50 -57.97 5.28 -23.71
N LYS A 51 -57.70 6.35 -22.95
CA LYS A 51 -58.06 7.73 -23.30
C LYS A 51 -56.88 8.69 -23.40
N GLY A 52 -55.64 8.21 -23.13
CA GLY A 52 -54.45 9.06 -23.04
C GLY A 52 -54.47 9.97 -21.80
N TRP A 53 -53.91 11.16 -21.91
CA TRP A 53 -53.91 12.17 -20.84
C TRP A 53 -55.29 12.70 -20.55
N ILE A 54 -55.77 12.54 -19.34
CA ILE A 54 -57.13 12.87 -18.94
C ILE A 54 -57.24 14.10 -18.05
N GLY A 55 -56.20 14.45 -17.31
CA GLY A 55 -56.20 15.59 -16.41
C GLY A 55 -54.82 15.95 -15.89
N ALA A 56 -54.73 17.12 -15.29
CA ALA A 56 -53.57 17.58 -14.54
C ALA A 56 -54.01 18.56 -13.44
N ASN A 57 -53.16 18.79 -12.44
CA ASN A 57 -53.41 19.79 -11.40
C ASN A 57 -53.08 21.21 -11.88
N LEU A 58 -53.43 22.22 -11.07
CA LEU A 58 -53.23 23.63 -11.39
C LEU A 58 -51.76 24.00 -11.59
N ALA A 59 -50.82 23.33 -10.82
CA ALA A 59 -49.38 23.52 -10.95
C ALA A 59 -48.90 23.22 -12.38
N PHE A 60 -49.41 22.17 -13.03
CA PHE A 60 -49.10 21.85 -14.42
C PHE A 60 -49.47 23.00 -15.37
N PHE A 61 -50.70 23.50 -15.28
CA PHE A 61 -51.17 24.55 -16.20
C PHE A 61 -50.41 25.87 -16.01
N ARG A 62 -50.06 26.20 -14.77
CA ARG A 62 -49.27 27.41 -14.46
C ARG A 62 -47.83 27.27 -14.99
N THR A 63 -47.18 26.13 -14.76
CA THR A 63 -45.78 25.90 -15.16
C THR A 63 -45.63 25.91 -16.68
N PHE A 64 -46.60 25.30 -17.42
CA PHE A 64 -46.51 25.18 -18.87
C PHE A 64 -47.32 26.23 -19.65
N GLY A 65 -47.89 27.20 -18.95
CA GLY A 65 -48.63 28.30 -19.59
C GLY A 65 -49.86 27.84 -20.42
N LEU A 66 -50.49 26.74 -20.01
CA LEU A 66 -51.60 26.12 -20.69
C LEU A 66 -52.95 26.49 -20.02
N GLN A 67 -53.96 26.68 -20.79
CA GLN A 67 -55.31 27.06 -20.26
C GLN A 67 -56.09 25.82 -19.77
N ASN A 68 -55.97 24.69 -20.46
CA ASN A 68 -56.67 23.44 -20.14
C ASN A 68 -55.99 22.23 -20.81
N MET A 69 -56.47 21.03 -20.51
CA MET A 69 -55.97 19.78 -21.10
C MET A 69 -56.19 19.66 -22.60
N GLU A 70 -57.21 20.34 -23.14
CA GLU A 70 -57.50 20.33 -24.59
C GLU A 70 -56.40 21.07 -25.35
N ALA A 71 -55.95 22.23 -24.84
CA ALA A 71 -54.77 22.95 -25.35
C ALA A 71 -53.50 22.11 -25.32
N PHE A 72 -53.31 21.36 -24.25
CA PHE A 72 -52.16 20.42 -24.14
C PHE A 72 -52.24 19.34 -25.21
N ARG A 73 -53.37 18.63 -25.36
CA ARG A 73 -53.55 17.52 -26.32
C ARG A 73 -53.44 17.98 -27.79
N ARG A 74 -53.81 19.21 -28.09
CA ARG A 74 -53.61 19.79 -29.43
C ARG A 74 -52.15 20.06 -29.75
N ARG A 75 -51.34 20.38 -28.74
CA ARG A 75 -49.95 20.76 -28.92
C ARG A 75 -49.01 19.55 -28.87
N TYR A 76 -49.28 18.57 -28.00
CA TYR A 76 -48.44 17.41 -27.73
C TYR A 76 -49.24 16.13 -27.97
N THR A 77 -48.92 15.41 -29.06
CA THR A 77 -49.62 14.18 -29.43
C THR A 77 -49.08 12.98 -28.63
N ARG A 78 -47.80 12.98 -28.33
CA ARG A 78 -47.11 11.95 -27.55
C ARG A 78 -46.48 12.57 -26.34
N ILE A 79 -46.20 11.74 -25.32
CA ILE A 79 -45.50 12.20 -24.13
C ILE A 79 -44.04 12.58 -24.44
N SER A 80 -43.41 11.88 -25.39
CA SER A 80 -42.07 12.20 -25.88
C SER A 80 -41.98 13.61 -26.49
N ASP A 81 -43.03 14.07 -27.18
CA ASP A 81 -43.07 15.40 -27.76
C ASP A 81 -43.07 16.51 -26.69
N PHE A 82 -43.46 16.14 -25.46
CA PHE A 82 -43.51 17.04 -24.32
C PHE A 82 -42.16 17.13 -23.59
N PHE A 83 -41.44 16.02 -23.49
CA PHE A 83 -40.18 15.96 -22.76
C PHE A 83 -38.93 16.24 -23.61
N GLY A 84 -39.04 16.26 -24.94
CA GLY A 84 -37.91 16.51 -25.85
C GLY A 84 -36.98 15.31 -26.07
N ASP A 85 -36.00 15.48 -26.97
CA ASP A 85 -35.16 14.40 -27.49
C ASP A 85 -34.23 13.69 -26.47
N GLU A 86 -33.81 14.40 -25.43
CA GLU A 86 -32.86 13.80 -24.42
C GLU A 86 -33.53 12.76 -23.51
N SER A 87 -34.86 12.73 -23.44
CA SER A 87 -35.63 11.81 -22.59
C SER A 87 -36.24 10.64 -23.37
N TYR A 88 -35.81 10.45 -24.60
CA TYR A 88 -36.43 9.56 -25.56
C TYR A 88 -36.43 8.09 -25.16
N GLU A 89 -35.36 7.63 -24.49
CA GLU A 89 -35.24 6.23 -24.06
C GLU A 89 -36.33 5.79 -23.08
N ILE A 90 -36.76 6.69 -22.19
CA ILE A 90 -37.80 6.40 -21.18
C ILE A 90 -39.21 6.39 -21.82
N PHE A 91 -39.45 7.21 -22.84
CA PHE A 91 -40.79 7.47 -23.39
C PHE A 91 -41.00 6.95 -24.82
N ALA A 92 -40.05 6.18 -25.36
CA ALA A 92 -40.06 5.72 -26.77
C ALA A 92 -41.23 4.79 -27.13
N GLU A 93 -41.82 4.10 -26.17
CA GLU A 93 -42.92 3.16 -26.41
C GLU A 93 -44.29 3.79 -26.10
N ASN A 94 -45.19 3.80 -27.10
CA ASN A 94 -46.51 4.43 -27.04
C ASN A 94 -47.55 3.78 -26.11
N ASP A 95 -47.29 2.60 -25.55
CA ASP A 95 -48.28 1.75 -24.86
C ASP A 95 -48.39 1.91 -23.35
N GLY A 96 -47.83 2.98 -22.76
CA GLY A 96 -47.78 3.16 -21.31
C GLY A 96 -46.78 2.20 -20.61
N ALA A 97 -45.91 1.57 -21.39
CA ALA A 97 -44.81 0.73 -20.86
C ALA A 97 -43.88 1.53 -19.97
N TRP A 98 -43.63 2.78 -20.31
CA TRP A 98 -42.85 3.74 -19.52
C TRP A 98 -43.37 3.92 -18.08
N LEU A 99 -44.67 3.81 -17.83
CA LEU A 99 -45.25 3.90 -16.49
C LEU A 99 -44.89 2.67 -15.66
N ARG A 100 -44.83 1.48 -16.28
CA ARG A 100 -44.39 0.25 -15.60
C ARG A 100 -42.90 0.31 -15.30
N GLN A 101 -42.11 0.93 -16.14
CA GLN A 101 -40.68 1.14 -15.95
C GLN A 101 -40.45 2.11 -14.79
N LEU A 102 -41.16 3.21 -14.70
CA LEU A 102 -41.12 4.13 -13.55
C LEU A 102 -41.58 3.49 -12.22
N GLU A 103 -42.47 2.48 -12.27
CA GLU A 103 -42.94 1.72 -11.09
C GLU A 103 -41.92 0.64 -10.65
N ALA A 104 -41.16 0.08 -11.60
CA ALA A 104 -40.25 -1.07 -11.37
C ALA A 104 -38.84 -0.66 -10.87
N GLU A 105 -38.41 0.56 -11.11
CA GLU A 105 -37.12 1.04 -10.69
C GLU A 105 -37.06 1.31 -9.16
N SER A 106 -36.49 0.37 -8.44
CA SER A 106 -36.09 0.53 -7.00
C SER A 106 -34.92 1.50 -6.79
N GLY A 107 -34.63 2.35 -7.79
CA GLY A 107 -33.53 3.31 -7.82
C GLY A 107 -33.98 4.75 -7.68
N ALA A 108 -33.06 5.69 -7.88
CA ALA A 108 -33.36 7.12 -7.89
C ALA A 108 -34.31 7.47 -9.03
N ALA A 109 -35.35 8.30 -8.76
CA ALA A 109 -36.30 8.73 -9.74
C ALA A 109 -35.60 9.41 -10.94
N PRO A 110 -35.97 9.08 -12.20
CA PRO A 110 -35.33 9.65 -13.37
C PRO A 110 -35.56 11.18 -13.44
N ILE A 111 -34.52 11.91 -13.87
CA ILE A 111 -34.55 13.36 -14.00
C ILE A 111 -34.60 13.69 -15.49
N VAL A 112 -35.62 14.45 -15.88
CA VAL A 112 -35.81 14.98 -17.25
C VAL A 112 -35.54 16.47 -17.26
N ARG A 113 -34.80 16.93 -18.27
CA ARG A 113 -34.59 18.36 -18.53
C ARG A 113 -35.49 18.83 -19.65
N MET A 114 -36.04 20.02 -19.51
CA MET A 114 -36.91 20.62 -20.54
C MET A 114 -36.83 22.13 -20.48
N THR A 115 -37.09 22.75 -21.63
CA THR A 115 -37.25 24.19 -21.73
C THR A 115 -38.71 24.56 -21.53
N LEU A 116 -38.97 25.32 -20.46
CA LEU A 116 -40.32 25.82 -20.18
C LEU A 116 -40.75 26.88 -21.22
N PRO A 117 -42.09 27.19 -21.38
CA PRO A 117 -42.56 28.16 -22.31
C PRO A 117 -42.03 29.59 -22.13
N ASN A 118 -41.58 29.91 -20.95
CA ASN A 118 -40.92 31.18 -20.61
C ASN A 118 -39.43 31.24 -21.00
N GLY A 119 -38.89 30.18 -21.65
CA GLY A 119 -37.49 30.06 -22.04
C GLY A 119 -36.53 29.59 -20.94
N ARG A 120 -37.04 29.31 -19.72
CA ARG A 120 -36.24 28.78 -18.61
C ARG A 120 -36.00 27.28 -18.81
N GLU A 121 -34.76 26.82 -18.67
CA GLU A 121 -34.46 25.39 -18.52
C GLU A 121 -34.83 24.93 -17.12
N ALA A 122 -35.49 23.79 -17.02
CA ALA A 122 -35.89 23.20 -15.75
C ALA A 122 -35.62 21.69 -15.75
N ALA A 123 -35.26 21.16 -14.59
CA ALA A 123 -35.07 19.74 -14.37
C ALA A 123 -36.17 19.19 -13.46
N PHE A 124 -36.86 18.16 -13.91
CA PHE A 124 -37.94 17.54 -13.15
C PHE A 124 -37.56 16.09 -12.81
N SER A 125 -37.71 15.73 -11.54
CA SER A 125 -37.71 14.35 -11.09
C SER A 125 -39.07 13.74 -11.36
N LEU A 126 -39.13 12.59 -12.02
CA LEU A 126 -40.35 11.90 -12.40
C LEU A 126 -40.63 10.72 -11.46
N SER A 127 -41.85 10.65 -10.94
CA SER A 127 -42.38 9.45 -10.33
C SER A 127 -43.73 9.08 -10.93
N GLY A 128 -43.95 7.79 -11.12
CA GLY A 128 -45.17 7.28 -11.71
C GLY A 128 -45.82 6.19 -10.87
N LYS A 129 -47.15 6.15 -10.82
CA LYS A 129 -47.86 5.07 -10.13
C LYS A 129 -49.10 4.66 -10.90
N VAL A 130 -49.25 3.35 -11.10
CA VAL A 130 -50.45 2.78 -11.77
C VAL A 130 -51.43 2.33 -10.71
N VAL A 131 -52.63 2.87 -10.81
CA VAL A 131 -53.80 2.47 -10.01
C VAL A 131 -54.56 1.40 -10.77
N LYS A 132 -54.44 0.13 -10.36
CA LYS A 132 -55.20 -0.98 -10.95
C LYS A 132 -56.63 -0.91 -10.49
N SER A 133 -57.53 -0.45 -11.34
CA SER A 133 -58.96 -0.50 -11.13
C SER A 133 -59.66 -1.06 -12.36
N GLY A 134 -59.95 -2.35 -12.44
CA GLY A 134 -60.69 -3.02 -13.49
C GLY A 134 -60.01 -2.94 -14.89
N MET A 135 -60.85 -3.05 -15.96
CA MET A 135 -60.35 -3.00 -17.34
C MET A 135 -59.79 -1.64 -17.81
N ASN A 136 -60.00 -0.57 -17.05
CA ASN A 136 -59.51 0.79 -17.39
C ASN A 136 -58.56 1.28 -16.32
N GLY A 137 -57.30 0.81 -16.35
CA GLY A 137 -56.25 1.31 -15.45
C GLY A 137 -56.11 2.83 -15.52
N LEU A 138 -55.85 3.47 -14.37
CA LEU A 138 -55.47 4.87 -14.24
C LEU A 138 -54.05 4.96 -13.73
N ALA A 139 -53.24 5.81 -14.33
CA ALA A 139 -51.93 6.13 -13.86
C ALA A 139 -51.75 7.60 -13.59
N PHE A 140 -50.90 7.98 -12.70
CA PHE A 140 -50.48 9.35 -12.52
C PHE A 140 -48.95 9.47 -12.61
N LEU A 141 -48.53 10.58 -13.15
CA LEU A 141 -47.17 11.04 -13.23
C LEU A 141 -47.04 12.26 -12.34
N GLU A 142 -46.10 12.18 -11.40
CA GLU A 142 -45.74 13.31 -10.55
C GLU A 142 -44.38 13.84 -11.03
N MET A 143 -44.28 15.15 -11.18
CA MET A 143 -43.08 15.85 -11.60
C MET A 143 -42.71 16.87 -10.50
N THR A 144 -41.57 16.73 -9.92
CA THR A 144 -41.04 17.66 -8.91
C THR A 144 -39.91 18.47 -9.52
N ASP A 145 -39.98 19.81 -9.45
CA ASP A 145 -38.89 20.70 -9.89
C ASP A 145 -37.68 20.49 -8.98
N VAL A 146 -36.61 19.99 -9.54
CA VAL A 146 -35.33 19.73 -8.88
C VAL A 146 -34.19 20.50 -9.54
N THR A 147 -34.53 21.60 -10.24
CA THR A 147 -33.55 22.37 -11.03
C THR A 147 -32.40 22.86 -10.19
N GLU A 148 -32.66 23.51 -9.06
CA GLU A 148 -31.58 23.99 -8.15
C GLU A 148 -30.70 22.86 -7.64
N GLN A 149 -31.29 21.71 -7.32
CA GLN A 149 -30.53 20.52 -6.82
C GLN A 149 -29.70 19.91 -7.95
N ALA A 150 -30.26 19.83 -9.16
CA ALA A 150 -29.57 19.28 -10.31
C ALA A 150 -28.41 20.18 -10.78
N GLU A 151 -28.61 21.50 -10.75
CA GLU A 151 -27.57 22.49 -11.08
C GLU A 151 -26.44 22.46 -10.03
N ALA A 152 -26.76 22.53 -8.74
CA ALA A 152 -25.78 22.46 -7.66
C ALA A 152 -24.96 21.14 -7.69
N LYS A 153 -25.61 20.02 -8.01
CA LYS A 153 -24.94 18.74 -8.18
C LYS A 153 -23.98 18.77 -9.37
N LYS A 154 -24.41 19.32 -10.51
CA LYS A 154 -23.59 19.45 -11.72
C LYS A 154 -22.39 20.35 -11.50
N GLU A 155 -22.59 21.53 -10.90
CA GLU A 155 -21.49 22.45 -10.55
C GLU A 155 -20.44 21.78 -9.63
N ARG A 156 -20.92 21.04 -8.64
CA ARG A 156 -20.03 20.29 -7.74
C ARG A 156 -19.25 19.21 -8.50
N GLU A 157 -19.89 18.43 -9.36
CA GLU A 157 -19.25 17.40 -10.17
C GLU A 157 -18.22 18.00 -11.15
N GLU A 158 -18.55 19.14 -11.77
CA GLU A 158 -17.64 19.87 -12.66
C GLU A 158 -16.43 20.44 -11.89
N ALA A 159 -16.65 21.06 -10.73
CA ALA A 159 -15.57 21.56 -9.86
C ALA A 159 -14.66 20.41 -9.37
N ASP A 160 -15.23 19.28 -8.96
CA ASP A 160 -14.47 18.10 -8.55
C ASP A 160 -13.69 17.48 -9.74
N SER A 161 -14.27 17.51 -10.94
CA SER A 161 -13.62 17.04 -12.15
C SER A 161 -12.45 17.95 -12.56
N ALA A 162 -12.67 19.27 -12.53
CA ALA A 162 -11.63 20.27 -12.81
C ALA A 162 -10.48 20.18 -11.82
N LYS A 163 -10.77 20.06 -10.50
CA LYS A 163 -9.78 19.87 -9.43
C LYS A 163 -8.94 18.61 -9.67
N ARG A 164 -9.57 17.51 -10.05
CA ARG A 164 -8.88 16.23 -10.34
C ARG A 164 -7.95 16.33 -11.55
N LYS A 165 -8.43 16.94 -12.64
CA LYS A 165 -7.65 17.11 -13.86
C LYS A 165 -6.44 18.02 -13.63
N PHE A 166 -6.62 19.08 -12.85
CA PHE A 166 -5.55 20.00 -12.44
C PHE A 166 -4.48 19.28 -11.63
N LEU A 167 -4.84 18.51 -10.60
CA LEU A 167 -3.89 17.77 -9.77
C LEU A 167 -3.15 16.67 -10.57
N GLY A 168 -3.83 15.98 -11.47
CA GLY A 168 -3.20 14.99 -12.34
C GLY A 168 -2.15 15.59 -13.30
N ASN A 169 -2.48 16.72 -13.90
CA ASN A 169 -1.56 17.44 -14.80
C ASN A 169 -0.34 17.97 -14.02
N ILE A 170 -0.57 18.60 -12.88
CA ILE A 170 0.51 19.13 -12.02
C ILE A 170 1.51 18.05 -11.67
N SER A 171 1.06 16.85 -11.31
CA SER A 171 1.98 15.78 -10.99
C SER A 171 2.90 15.39 -12.14
N HIS A 172 2.34 15.26 -13.32
CA HIS A 172 3.14 14.93 -14.49
C HIS A 172 4.14 16.04 -14.81
N GLU A 173 3.70 17.30 -14.70
CA GLU A 173 4.54 18.47 -14.94
C GLU A 173 5.67 18.64 -13.90
N PHE A 174 5.45 18.24 -12.64
CA PHE A 174 6.51 18.24 -11.63
C PHE A 174 7.40 17.00 -11.69
N ARG A 175 6.87 15.82 -12.02
CA ARG A 175 7.66 14.59 -12.10
C ARG A 175 8.76 14.67 -13.16
N THR A 176 8.46 15.25 -14.31
CA THR A 176 9.43 15.35 -15.42
C THR A 176 10.68 16.16 -15.06
N PRO A 177 10.60 17.43 -14.56
CA PRO A 177 11.79 18.17 -14.17
C PRO A 177 12.49 17.56 -12.96
N MET A 178 11.74 16.95 -12.01
CA MET A 178 12.33 16.32 -10.83
C MET A 178 13.13 15.07 -11.19
N ASN A 179 12.65 14.24 -12.12
CA ASN A 179 13.41 13.11 -12.63
C ASN A 179 14.69 13.59 -13.36
N GLY A 180 14.62 14.71 -14.08
CA GLY A 180 15.78 15.35 -14.67
C GLY A 180 16.81 15.78 -13.60
N ILE A 181 16.36 16.45 -12.54
CA ILE A 181 17.24 16.85 -11.42
C ILE A 181 17.88 15.62 -10.76
N MET A 182 17.11 14.58 -10.48
CA MET A 182 17.62 13.34 -9.89
C MET A 182 18.65 12.66 -10.80
N GLY A 183 18.38 12.60 -12.10
CA GLY A 183 19.33 12.07 -13.08
C GLY A 183 20.67 12.84 -13.11
N PHE A 184 20.63 14.17 -13.05
CA PHE A 184 21.85 14.98 -12.95
C PHE A 184 22.59 14.79 -11.62
N LEU A 185 21.85 14.62 -10.51
CA LEU A 185 22.46 14.32 -9.22
C LEU A 185 23.18 12.96 -9.22
N ASP A 186 22.62 11.95 -9.86
CA ASP A 186 23.27 10.64 -9.98
C ASP A 186 24.55 10.74 -10.84
N LEU A 187 24.53 11.50 -11.93
CA LEU A 187 25.73 11.77 -12.71
C LEU A 187 26.80 12.54 -11.92
N LEU A 188 26.38 13.52 -11.10
CA LEU A 188 27.29 14.25 -10.21
C LEU A 188 27.89 13.36 -9.14
N LYS A 189 27.12 12.43 -8.55
CA LYS A 189 27.64 11.43 -7.59
C LYS A 189 28.69 10.54 -8.23
N ALA A 190 28.50 10.16 -9.49
CA ALA A 190 29.43 9.32 -10.24
C ALA A 190 30.71 10.06 -10.72
N SER A 191 30.74 11.41 -10.72
CA SER A 191 31.85 12.21 -11.21
C SER A 191 33.00 12.43 -10.23
N HIS A 192 33.11 11.63 -9.19
CA HIS A 192 34.12 11.74 -8.10
C HIS A 192 34.14 13.13 -7.43
N PRO A 193 33.01 13.60 -6.88
CA PRO A 193 32.93 14.92 -6.25
C PRO A 193 33.85 15.00 -4.99
N SER A 194 34.36 16.21 -4.70
CA SER A 194 35.04 16.49 -3.44
C SER A 194 34.11 16.26 -2.23
N ALA A 195 34.65 16.13 -1.01
CA ALA A 195 33.86 15.92 0.18
C ALA A 195 32.75 16.98 0.33
N THR A 196 33.09 18.26 0.19
CA THR A 196 32.14 19.37 0.27
C THR A 196 31.07 19.32 -0.84
N GLN A 197 31.46 18.97 -2.07
CA GLN A 197 30.51 18.82 -3.18
C GLN A 197 29.57 17.64 -2.94
N ARG A 198 30.07 16.55 -2.37
CA ARG A 198 29.25 15.38 -1.99
C ARG A 198 28.21 15.74 -0.97
N ASP A 199 28.55 16.58 0.02
CA ASP A 199 27.60 17.06 1.01
C ASP A 199 26.49 17.89 0.35
N TYR A 200 26.83 18.80 -0.57
CA TYR A 200 25.82 19.58 -1.30
C TYR A 200 24.96 18.69 -2.19
N ILE A 201 25.53 17.74 -2.90
CA ILE A 201 24.79 16.78 -3.72
C ILE A 201 23.82 15.99 -2.88
N ASN A 202 24.24 15.49 -1.71
CA ASN A 202 23.38 14.75 -0.80
C ASN A 202 22.23 15.63 -0.25
N MET A 203 22.48 16.89 0.03
CA MET A 203 21.47 17.84 0.48
C MET A 203 20.41 18.11 -0.61
N ILE A 204 20.85 18.31 -1.86
CA ILE A 204 19.95 18.51 -3.01
C ILE A 204 19.15 17.24 -3.30
N ASP A 205 19.77 16.07 -3.24
CA ASP A 205 19.13 14.77 -3.44
C ASP A 205 18.01 14.51 -2.41
N ARG A 206 18.30 14.80 -1.13
CA ARG A 206 17.28 14.73 -0.07
C ARG A 206 16.11 15.67 -0.34
N SER A 207 16.39 16.91 -0.74
CA SER A 207 15.35 17.90 -1.05
C SER A 207 14.49 17.49 -2.25
N ALA A 208 15.13 16.97 -3.31
CA ALA A 208 14.44 16.48 -4.50
C ALA A 208 13.54 15.27 -4.22
N LYS A 209 14.04 14.28 -3.49
CA LYS A 209 13.26 13.13 -3.04
C LYS A 209 12.08 13.53 -2.16
N TYR A 210 12.32 14.45 -1.24
CA TYR A 210 11.27 14.99 -0.38
C TYR A 210 10.15 15.66 -1.19
N MET A 211 10.49 16.51 -2.16
CA MET A 211 9.51 17.15 -3.03
C MET A 211 8.70 16.11 -3.81
N MET A 212 9.36 15.07 -4.34
CA MET A 212 8.70 14.00 -5.08
C MET A 212 7.68 13.23 -4.21
N THR A 213 8.07 12.87 -2.98
CA THR A 213 7.18 12.20 -2.01
C THR A 213 5.96 13.06 -1.68
N ASN A 214 6.14 14.39 -1.53
CA ASN A 214 5.02 15.30 -1.28
C ASN A 214 4.05 15.37 -2.48
N ILE A 215 4.57 15.44 -3.69
CA ILE A 215 3.75 15.43 -4.92
C ILE A 215 2.96 14.13 -5.04
N GLU A 216 3.60 12.99 -4.82
CA GLU A 216 2.94 11.69 -4.83
C GLU A 216 1.86 11.59 -3.75
N SER A 217 2.11 12.10 -2.55
CA SER A 217 1.14 12.13 -1.45
C SER A 217 -0.09 12.97 -1.78
N LEU A 218 0.09 14.13 -2.43
CA LEU A 218 -1.02 14.95 -2.88
C LEU A 218 -1.87 14.28 -3.96
N LEU A 219 -1.22 13.55 -4.86
CA LEU A 219 -1.93 12.79 -5.89
C LEU A 219 -2.74 11.63 -5.33
N ASP A 220 -2.11 10.86 -4.45
CA ASP A 220 -2.77 9.75 -3.77
C ASP A 220 -4.03 10.27 -3.03
N LEU A 221 -3.90 11.41 -2.32
CA LEU A 221 -5.03 12.05 -1.64
C LEU A 221 -6.14 12.46 -2.62
N ALA A 222 -5.78 13.05 -3.77
CA ALA A 222 -6.74 13.44 -4.79
C ALA A 222 -7.45 12.23 -5.44
N GLN A 223 -6.71 11.15 -5.73
CA GLN A 223 -7.26 9.90 -6.25
C GLN A 223 -8.18 9.22 -5.23
N MET A 224 -7.81 9.26 -3.96
CA MET A 224 -8.59 8.71 -2.86
C MET A 224 -9.92 9.46 -2.68
N GLN A 225 -9.91 10.80 -2.62
CA GLN A 225 -11.11 11.63 -2.55
C GLN A 225 -12.06 11.43 -3.74
N SER A 226 -11.51 11.02 -4.90
CA SER A 226 -12.31 10.73 -6.10
C SER A 226 -12.78 9.28 -6.21
N GLY A 227 -12.47 8.41 -5.24
CA GLY A 227 -12.79 6.98 -5.27
C GLY A 227 -12.11 6.19 -6.40
N LYS A 228 -11.04 6.74 -7.00
CA LYS A 228 -10.31 6.11 -8.10
C LYS A 228 -9.09 5.32 -7.66
N LEU A 229 -8.57 5.60 -6.46
CA LEU A 229 -7.48 4.82 -5.90
C LEU A 229 -7.98 3.39 -5.67
N LYS A 230 -7.26 2.42 -6.17
CA LYS A 230 -7.51 0.99 -5.95
C LYS A 230 -6.29 0.39 -5.26
N LEU A 231 -6.53 -0.54 -4.33
CA LEU A 231 -5.45 -1.31 -3.72
C LEU A 231 -4.94 -2.36 -4.71
N ASP A 232 -3.62 -2.48 -4.80
CA ASP A 232 -2.93 -3.51 -5.58
C ASP A 232 -2.46 -4.62 -4.63
N LEU A 233 -3.31 -5.64 -4.46
CA LEU A 233 -3.10 -6.72 -3.50
C LEU A 233 -2.13 -7.76 -4.08
N ASN A 234 -0.88 -7.75 -3.59
CA ASN A 234 0.17 -8.67 -3.97
C ASN A 234 0.62 -9.52 -2.78
N GLU A 235 1.16 -10.71 -3.06
CA GLU A 235 1.76 -11.58 -2.06
C GLU A 235 3.23 -11.18 -1.86
N PHE A 236 3.64 -10.97 -0.60
CA PHE A 236 5.01 -10.59 -0.25
C PHE A 236 5.40 -11.08 1.14
N LYS A 237 6.71 -11.03 1.44
CA LYS A 237 7.29 -11.42 2.73
C LYS A 237 7.31 -10.21 3.69
N PRO A 238 6.40 -10.12 4.67
CA PRO A 238 6.28 -8.93 5.51
C PRO A 238 7.53 -8.66 6.36
N VAL A 239 8.16 -9.69 6.91
CA VAL A 239 9.37 -9.53 7.74
C VAL A 239 10.49 -8.88 6.92
N HIS A 240 10.74 -9.36 5.71
CA HIS A 240 11.80 -8.82 4.85
C HIS A 240 11.57 -7.35 4.48
N GLU A 241 10.32 -7.00 4.13
CA GLU A 241 9.96 -5.62 3.78
C GLU A 241 10.06 -4.67 4.97
N LEU A 242 9.61 -5.12 6.15
CA LEU A 242 9.70 -4.33 7.37
C LEU A 242 11.15 -4.16 7.82
N GLU A 243 11.98 -5.20 7.75
CA GLU A 243 13.40 -5.09 8.08
C GLU A 243 14.12 -4.08 7.20
N ALA A 244 13.91 -4.13 5.88
CA ALA A 244 14.51 -3.17 4.94
C ALA A 244 14.06 -1.73 5.21
N LEU A 245 12.78 -1.54 5.57
CA LEU A 245 12.23 -0.24 5.94
C LEU A 245 12.87 0.28 7.23
N PHE A 246 12.97 -0.56 8.25
CA PHE A 246 13.45 -0.19 9.57
C PHE A 246 14.95 0.11 9.58
N GLU A 247 15.76 -0.63 8.81
CA GLU A 247 17.17 -0.31 8.62
C GLU A 247 17.38 1.12 8.12
N HIS A 248 16.58 1.55 7.14
CA HIS A 248 16.67 2.91 6.61
C HIS A 248 16.42 3.96 7.70
N PHE A 249 15.34 3.82 8.47
CA PHE A 249 15.01 4.76 9.53
C PHE A 249 15.96 4.72 10.73
N TYR A 250 16.59 3.58 10.99
CA TYR A 250 17.56 3.43 12.07
C TYR A 250 18.75 4.38 11.90
N PHE A 251 19.29 4.46 10.71
CA PHE A 251 20.40 5.36 10.41
C PHE A 251 20.01 6.83 10.50
N ASP A 252 18.81 7.19 10.01
CA ASP A 252 18.31 8.56 10.07
C ASP A 252 18.06 9.02 11.51
N ALA A 253 17.46 8.18 12.34
CA ALA A 253 17.21 8.47 13.75
C ALA A 253 18.53 8.62 14.52
N ARG A 254 19.50 7.73 14.27
CA ARG A 254 20.83 7.78 14.90
C ARG A 254 21.57 9.08 14.58
N GLN A 255 21.53 9.55 13.32
CA GLN A 255 22.15 10.83 12.94
C GLN A 255 21.55 12.02 13.71
N ARG A 256 20.27 11.91 14.14
CA ARG A 256 19.60 12.92 14.96
C ARG A 256 19.75 12.70 16.46
N GLY A 257 20.50 11.67 16.89
CA GLY A 257 20.67 11.32 18.30
C GLY A 257 19.40 10.74 18.95
N ILE A 258 18.49 10.16 18.17
CA ILE A 258 17.23 9.56 18.64
C ILE A 258 17.42 8.05 18.76
N GLY A 259 17.03 7.48 19.90
CA GLY A 259 17.00 6.04 20.11
C GLY A 259 15.81 5.41 19.38
N LEU A 260 16.08 4.59 18.35
CA LEU A 260 15.03 3.92 17.58
C LEU A 260 15.11 2.40 17.79
N SER A 261 14.00 1.80 18.22
CA SER A 261 13.89 0.35 18.45
C SER A 261 12.72 -0.24 17.66
N PHE A 262 12.93 -1.48 17.16
CA PHE A 262 11.94 -2.18 16.35
C PHE A 262 11.66 -3.56 16.91
N PHE A 263 10.39 -3.92 17.03
CA PHE A 263 9.98 -5.28 17.29
C PHE A 263 9.07 -5.79 16.16
N ILE A 264 9.51 -6.83 15.49
CA ILE A 264 8.71 -7.56 14.49
C ILE A 264 8.42 -8.93 15.08
N ASP A 265 7.15 -9.25 15.32
CA ASP A 265 6.75 -10.54 15.89
C ASP A 265 7.22 -11.69 14.97
N PRO A 266 8.07 -12.61 15.45
CA PRO A 266 8.48 -13.77 14.68
C PRO A 266 7.35 -14.72 14.27
N LYS A 267 6.15 -14.52 14.83
CA LYS A 267 4.95 -15.27 14.46
C LYS A 267 4.24 -14.73 13.22
N LEU A 268 4.74 -13.62 12.65
CA LEU A 268 4.19 -13.10 11.40
C LEU A 268 4.21 -14.17 10.31
N PRO A 269 3.14 -14.27 9.50
CA PRO A 269 3.12 -15.17 8.35
C PRO A 269 4.33 -14.98 7.44
N THR A 270 4.81 -16.05 6.83
CA THR A 270 5.93 -15.99 5.88
C THR A 270 5.59 -15.13 4.67
N TYR A 271 4.34 -15.24 4.22
CA TYR A 271 3.77 -14.45 3.14
C TYR A 271 2.44 -13.86 3.59
N ILE A 272 2.17 -12.63 3.19
CA ILE A 272 0.86 -11.98 3.35
C ILE A 272 0.42 -11.40 2.01
N LYS A 273 -0.92 -11.33 1.82
CA LYS A 273 -1.52 -10.69 0.65
C LYS A 273 -2.10 -9.34 1.06
N ALA A 274 -1.43 -8.26 0.64
CA ALA A 274 -1.83 -6.88 0.89
C ALA A 274 -1.22 -5.95 -0.17
N ASP A 275 -1.59 -4.66 -0.14
CA ASP A 275 -0.86 -3.67 -0.93
C ASP A 275 0.43 -3.27 -0.21
N GLN A 276 1.53 -3.90 -0.63
CA GLN A 276 2.87 -3.71 -0.07
C GLN A 276 3.29 -2.24 -0.08
N ARG A 277 3.04 -1.52 -1.18
CA ARG A 277 3.48 -0.12 -1.34
C ARG A 277 2.71 0.82 -0.42
N LYS A 278 1.39 0.65 -0.35
CA LYS A 278 0.54 1.49 0.48
C LYS A 278 0.72 1.21 1.97
N LEU A 279 0.88 -0.06 2.36
CA LEU A 279 1.22 -0.43 3.73
C LEU A 279 2.58 0.16 4.16
N ARG A 280 3.59 0.04 3.32
CA ARG A 280 4.90 0.68 3.53
C ARG A 280 4.78 2.20 3.67
N GLN A 281 3.96 2.84 2.84
CA GLN A 281 3.71 4.28 2.86
C GLN A 281 3.11 4.73 4.19
N VAL A 282 2.09 4.02 4.71
CA VAL A 282 1.50 4.30 6.03
C VAL A 282 2.53 4.18 7.14
N ILE A 283 3.24 3.05 7.22
CA ILE A 283 4.24 2.81 8.27
C ILE A 283 5.36 3.84 8.21
N SER A 284 5.88 4.14 7.02
CA SER A 284 6.91 5.16 6.81
C SER A 284 6.47 6.54 7.30
N GLN A 285 5.23 6.92 7.01
CA GLN A 285 4.68 8.21 7.44
C GLN A 285 4.59 8.34 8.96
N LEU A 286 4.20 7.27 9.66
CA LEU A 286 4.13 7.25 11.11
C LEU A 286 5.51 7.33 11.75
N ILE A 287 6.49 6.56 11.23
CA ILE A 287 7.88 6.57 11.74
C ILE A 287 8.55 7.92 11.49
N ASP A 288 8.37 8.48 10.29
CA ASP A 288 8.94 9.78 9.94
C ASP A 288 8.39 10.90 10.83
N ASN A 289 7.09 10.88 11.13
CA ASN A 289 6.48 11.80 12.08
C ASN A 289 7.06 11.61 13.49
N ALA A 290 7.19 10.38 13.97
CA ALA A 290 7.76 10.08 15.28
C ALA A 290 9.21 10.61 15.41
N ILE A 291 10.07 10.35 14.40
CA ILE A 291 11.45 10.86 14.37
C ILE A 291 11.51 12.38 14.28
N LYS A 292 10.59 12.98 13.52
CA LYS A 292 10.55 14.45 13.33
C LYS A 292 10.21 15.19 14.62
N PHE A 293 9.23 14.69 15.36
CA PHE A 293 8.69 15.37 16.55
C PHE A 293 9.34 14.92 17.87
N THR A 294 10.35 14.05 17.79
CA THR A 294 11.16 13.64 18.93
C THR A 294 12.47 14.44 18.96
N GLU A 295 12.82 14.99 20.12
CA GLU A 295 14.09 15.69 20.33
C GLU A 295 15.27 14.72 20.44
N ALA A 296 16.48 15.26 20.31
CA ALA A 296 17.70 14.49 20.55
C ALA A 296 17.70 13.86 21.94
N SER A 297 18.17 12.63 22.08
CA SER A 297 18.10 11.77 23.26
C SER A 297 16.69 11.22 23.58
N GLY A 298 15.66 11.55 22.79
CA GLY A 298 14.35 10.92 22.87
C GLY A 298 14.35 9.52 22.27
N ARG A 299 13.19 8.85 22.35
CA ARG A 299 13.03 7.45 21.91
C ARG A 299 11.83 7.30 21.00
N VAL A 300 11.98 6.46 19.98
CA VAL A 300 10.90 5.99 19.12
C VAL A 300 10.89 4.46 19.15
N GLN A 301 9.71 3.89 19.34
CA GLN A 301 9.50 2.45 19.39
C GLN A 301 8.48 2.05 18.35
N VAL A 302 8.83 1.11 17.48
CA VAL A 302 7.96 0.57 16.44
C VAL A 302 7.73 -0.91 16.71
N GLU A 303 6.49 -1.32 16.77
CA GLU A 303 6.14 -2.71 17.03
C GLU A 303 5.13 -3.23 15.99
N VAL A 304 5.40 -4.45 15.51
CA VAL A 304 4.50 -5.18 14.62
C VAL A 304 4.18 -6.52 15.26
N HIS A 305 2.92 -6.78 15.52
CA HIS A 305 2.44 -7.97 16.23
C HIS A 305 1.35 -8.70 15.45
N VAL A 306 1.31 -10.02 15.60
CA VAL A 306 0.13 -10.81 15.28
C VAL A 306 -0.86 -10.70 16.44
N LEU A 307 -1.97 -10.01 16.23
CA LEU A 307 -2.99 -9.80 17.26
C LEU A 307 -3.92 -10.99 17.39
N LYS A 308 -4.36 -11.55 16.25
CA LYS A 308 -5.25 -12.71 16.18
C LYS A 308 -4.93 -13.53 14.94
N THR A 309 -5.07 -14.84 15.05
CA THR A 309 -5.06 -15.76 13.91
C THR A 309 -6.45 -16.34 13.79
N PHE A 310 -7.05 -16.28 12.61
CA PHE A 310 -8.37 -16.82 12.31
C PHE A 310 -8.23 -18.15 11.57
N GLU A 311 -9.34 -18.86 11.41
CA GLU A 311 -9.40 -20.00 10.50
C GLU A 311 -9.23 -19.53 9.04
N ASN A 312 -8.78 -20.41 8.14
CA ASN A 312 -8.57 -20.15 6.72
C ASN A 312 -7.45 -19.16 6.38
N ASP A 313 -6.28 -19.26 7.02
CA ASP A 313 -5.08 -18.48 6.72
C ASP A 313 -5.28 -16.95 6.82
N HIS A 314 -6.25 -16.48 7.59
CA HIS A 314 -6.43 -15.07 7.91
C HIS A 314 -5.79 -14.72 9.25
N CYS A 315 -5.15 -13.56 9.32
CA CYS A 315 -4.63 -13.01 10.56
C CYS A 315 -4.83 -11.50 10.64
N SER A 316 -4.90 -11.00 11.88
CA SER A 316 -4.89 -9.57 12.18
C SER A 316 -3.49 -9.17 12.62
N ILE A 317 -2.89 -8.22 11.89
CA ILE A 317 -1.57 -7.66 12.16
C ILE A 317 -1.74 -6.26 12.72
N GLY A 318 -1.24 -6.04 13.94
CA GLY A 318 -1.19 -4.73 14.57
C GLY A 318 0.17 -4.08 14.36
N VAL A 319 0.15 -2.79 14.03
CA VAL A 319 1.34 -1.94 13.94
C VAL A 319 1.17 -0.80 14.93
N SER A 320 2.20 -0.51 15.71
CA SER A 320 2.24 0.63 16.62
C SER A 320 3.55 1.39 16.53
N VAL A 321 3.45 2.71 16.57
CA VAL A 321 4.58 3.64 16.63
C VAL A 321 4.39 4.54 17.83
N ARG A 322 5.32 4.49 18.77
CA ARG A 322 5.33 5.31 19.98
C ARG A 322 6.56 6.18 20.01
N ASP A 323 6.39 7.46 20.31
CA ASP A 323 7.46 8.41 20.50
C ASP A 323 7.41 9.07 21.88
N THR A 324 8.53 9.63 22.29
CA THR A 324 8.66 10.46 23.50
C THR A 324 8.83 11.94 23.12
N GLY A 325 8.23 12.36 22.02
CA GLY A 325 8.35 13.70 21.48
C GLY A 325 7.46 14.74 22.19
N ILE A 326 7.23 15.84 21.50
CA ILE A 326 6.47 16.99 22.02
C ILE A 326 5.01 16.67 22.34
N GLY A 327 4.46 15.57 21.83
CA GLY A 327 3.06 15.20 21.96
C GLY A 327 2.10 16.16 21.25
N ILE A 328 0.82 15.85 21.31
CA ILE A 328 -0.27 16.58 20.64
C ILE A 328 -1.23 17.08 21.70
N GLU A 329 -1.62 18.34 21.59
CA GLU A 329 -2.61 18.95 22.48
C GLU A 329 -4.00 18.33 22.25
N ALA A 330 -4.74 18.06 23.33
CA ALA A 330 -6.04 17.39 23.26
C ALA A 330 -7.05 18.09 22.34
N THR A 331 -6.98 19.42 22.25
CA THR A 331 -7.81 20.26 21.37
C THR A 331 -7.53 20.03 19.88
N LYS A 332 -6.29 19.60 19.52
CA LYS A 332 -5.85 19.36 18.14
C LYS A 332 -6.03 17.91 17.70
N LEU A 333 -6.20 16.95 18.63
CA LEU A 333 -6.34 15.54 18.30
C LEU A 333 -7.45 15.22 17.27
N PRO A 334 -8.65 15.83 17.33
CA PRO A 334 -9.70 15.55 16.35
C PRO A 334 -9.41 16.03 14.94
N SER A 335 -8.48 16.98 14.78
CA SER A 335 -8.16 17.60 13.49
C SER A 335 -6.83 17.14 12.87
N VAL A 336 -5.98 16.39 13.60
CA VAL A 336 -4.63 16.01 13.10
C VAL A 336 -4.63 15.13 11.86
N THR A 337 -5.74 14.46 11.57
CA THR A 337 -5.94 13.67 10.34
C THR A 337 -6.62 14.47 9.23
N GLN A 338 -6.98 15.75 9.47
CA GLN A 338 -7.54 16.62 8.44
C GLN A 338 -6.45 17.16 7.51
N PRO A 339 -6.75 17.35 6.21
CA PRO A 339 -5.76 17.84 5.25
C PRO A 339 -5.30 19.26 5.62
N PHE A 340 -4.00 19.51 5.45
CA PHE A 340 -3.36 20.82 5.63
C PHE A 340 -3.30 21.32 7.09
N GLU A 341 -3.65 20.49 8.06
CA GLU A 341 -3.38 20.76 9.46
C GLU A 341 -1.89 20.52 9.73
N SER A 342 -1.10 21.59 9.73
CA SER A 342 0.30 21.57 10.12
C SER A 342 0.46 22.22 11.47
N GLY A 343 1.18 21.58 12.39
CA GLY A 343 1.57 22.21 13.67
C GLY A 343 2.45 23.45 13.45
N GLU A 344 2.63 24.24 14.49
CA GLU A 344 3.33 25.55 14.50
C GLU A 344 4.83 25.52 14.07
N HIS A 345 5.37 24.40 13.61
CA HIS A 345 6.76 24.30 13.16
C HIS A 345 6.92 24.68 11.69
N PRO A 346 7.88 25.59 11.37
CA PRO A 346 8.07 26.17 10.04
C PRO A 346 8.66 25.23 8.99
N ASP A 347 8.94 23.98 9.31
CA ASP A 347 9.44 23.00 8.33
C ASP A 347 8.31 22.59 7.38
N LEU A 348 8.47 23.00 6.14
CA LEU A 348 7.64 22.90 4.94
C LEU A 348 6.98 21.53 4.69
N ARG A 349 6.10 21.04 5.58
CA ARG A 349 5.29 19.86 5.28
C ARG A 349 3.84 20.26 5.08
N LEU A 350 3.26 19.78 3.99
CA LEU A 350 1.91 20.10 3.52
C LEU A 350 0.77 19.66 4.45
N GLY A 351 1.06 19.02 5.61
CA GLY A 351 0.04 18.55 6.54
C GLY A 351 -0.90 17.47 5.95
N VAL A 352 -0.46 16.73 4.94
CA VAL A 352 -1.30 15.72 4.27
C VAL A 352 -0.95 14.27 4.67
N GLY A 353 0.17 14.06 5.38
CA GLY A 353 0.69 12.73 5.66
C GLY A 353 -0.23 11.86 6.51
N LEU A 354 -0.73 12.38 7.63
CA LEU A 354 -1.67 11.64 8.49
C LEU A 354 -3.04 11.46 7.85
N THR A 355 -3.50 12.44 7.08
CA THR A 355 -4.74 12.34 6.28
C THR A 355 -4.64 11.20 5.27
N LEU A 356 -3.50 11.12 4.57
CA LEU A 356 -3.25 10.06 3.61
C LEU A 356 -3.15 8.70 4.31
N ALA A 357 -2.45 8.63 5.44
CA ALA A 357 -2.33 7.39 6.22
C ALA A 357 -3.69 6.87 6.68
N GLU A 358 -4.54 7.74 7.23
CA GLU A 358 -5.91 7.39 7.64
C GLU A 358 -6.73 6.86 6.47
N GLY A 359 -6.78 7.60 5.36
CA GLY A 359 -7.59 7.16 4.23
C GLY A 359 -7.08 5.91 3.54
N LEU A 360 -5.75 5.65 3.51
CA LEU A 360 -5.22 4.37 3.04
C LEU A 360 -5.63 3.22 3.98
N LEU A 361 -5.64 3.45 5.30
CA LEU A 361 -6.12 2.48 6.27
C LEU A 361 -7.61 2.21 6.13
N GLU A 362 -8.44 3.23 5.92
CA GLU A 362 -9.88 3.06 5.63
C GLU A 362 -10.10 2.18 4.39
N MET A 363 -9.33 2.38 3.32
CA MET A 363 -9.38 1.52 2.14
C MET A 363 -8.95 0.07 2.43
N MET A 364 -8.09 -0.15 3.43
CA MET A 364 -7.69 -1.47 3.92
C MET A 364 -8.64 -2.06 4.98
N GLY A 365 -9.78 -1.39 5.26
CA GLY A 365 -10.74 -1.80 6.28
C GLY A 365 -10.28 -1.55 7.71
N SER A 366 -9.39 -0.60 7.93
CA SER A 366 -8.79 -0.25 9.22
C SER A 366 -8.89 1.24 9.52
N HIS A 367 -8.50 1.65 10.73
CA HIS A 367 -8.44 3.05 11.18
C HIS A 367 -7.19 3.30 12.00
N LEU A 368 -6.74 4.55 11.99
CA LEU A 368 -5.61 5.00 12.79
C LEU A 368 -6.08 5.39 14.20
N ASN A 369 -5.57 4.70 15.22
CA ASN A 369 -5.79 5.07 16.60
C ASN A 369 -4.67 5.98 17.08
N ILE A 370 -5.03 7.11 17.68
CA ILE A 370 -4.09 8.13 18.13
C ILE A 370 -4.31 8.39 19.63
N SER A 371 -3.26 8.23 20.42
CA SER A 371 -3.22 8.60 21.83
C SER A 371 -1.99 9.44 22.06
N SER A 372 -2.16 10.68 22.55
CA SER A 372 -1.06 11.61 22.74
C SER A 372 -1.36 12.58 23.86
N GLU A 373 -0.33 13.00 24.57
CA GLU A 373 -0.37 14.02 25.59
C GLU A 373 0.80 14.99 25.39
N LYS A 374 0.53 16.29 25.45
CA LYS A 374 1.55 17.32 25.24
C LYS A 374 2.70 17.17 26.23
N GLY A 375 3.92 17.04 25.72
CA GLY A 375 5.15 16.84 26.51
C GLY A 375 5.43 15.38 26.93
N GLN A 376 4.53 14.43 26.62
CA GLN A 376 4.71 13.00 26.94
C GLN A 376 4.93 12.12 25.71
N GLY A 377 4.78 12.70 24.50
CA GLY A 377 4.88 12.00 23.24
C GLY A 377 3.55 11.51 22.70
N SER A 378 3.63 10.68 21.65
CA SER A 378 2.45 10.17 20.94
C SER A 378 2.54 8.66 20.71
N HIS A 379 1.38 8.04 20.57
CA HIS A 379 1.22 6.64 20.22
C HIS A 379 0.20 6.52 19.08
N PHE A 380 0.68 6.12 17.92
CA PHE A 380 -0.11 5.83 16.74
C PHE A 380 -0.19 4.33 16.55
N SER A 381 -1.38 3.79 16.31
CA SER A 381 -1.55 2.36 16.08
C SER A 381 -2.70 2.05 15.14
N PHE A 382 -2.58 0.95 14.41
CA PHE A 382 -3.65 0.41 13.56
C PHE A 382 -3.56 -1.12 13.48
N ALA A 383 -4.64 -1.76 13.01
CA ALA A 383 -4.67 -3.19 12.80
C ALA A 383 -5.31 -3.50 11.44
N ILE A 384 -4.65 -4.32 10.63
CA ILE A 384 -5.16 -4.78 9.33
C ILE A 384 -5.45 -6.27 9.37
N GLU A 385 -6.49 -6.69 8.68
CA GLU A 385 -6.78 -8.10 8.43
C GLU A 385 -6.20 -8.50 7.07
N VAL A 386 -5.37 -9.54 7.06
CA VAL A 386 -4.69 -10.02 5.86
C VAL A 386 -4.80 -11.54 5.75
N MET A 387 -4.76 -12.04 4.52
CA MET A 387 -4.51 -13.45 4.27
C MET A 387 -3.00 -13.70 4.40
N GLY A 388 -2.61 -14.74 5.14
CA GLY A 388 -1.21 -15.03 5.36
C GLY A 388 -0.92 -16.50 5.52
N THR A 389 0.07 -16.99 4.79
CA THR A 389 0.53 -18.40 4.86
C THR A 389 1.75 -18.48 5.77
N THR A 390 1.66 -19.31 6.82
CA THR A 390 2.79 -19.51 7.74
C THR A 390 3.53 -20.79 7.37
N VAL A 391 4.80 -20.62 7.02
CA VAL A 391 5.75 -21.74 6.98
C VAL A 391 6.60 -21.65 8.26
N ALA A 392 6.53 -22.65 9.13
CA ALA A 392 7.22 -22.68 10.41
C ALA A 392 8.72 -22.39 10.25
N SER A 393 9.19 -21.22 10.73
CA SER A 393 10.56 -20.74 10.43
C SER A 393 11.55 -20.83 11.59
N PHE A 394 11.10 -20.95 12.85
CA PHE A 394 11.98 -20.79 14.01
C PHE A 394 12.06 -22.00 14.98
N ASP A 395 11.51 -23.15 14.59
CA ASP A 395 11.43 -24.34 15.50
C ASP A 395 12.80 -24.96 15.85
N ALA A 396 13.81 -24.78 14.98
CA ALA A 396 15.16 -25.32 15.23
C ALA A 396 15.80 -24.74 16.52
N LEU A 397 15.53 -23.47 16.83
CA LEU A 397 16.03 -22.85 18.07
C LEU A 397 15.27 -23.33 19.32
N ARG A 398 13.99 -23.63 19.18
CA ARG A 398 13.16 -24.20 20.28
C ARG A 398 13.60 -25.59 20.69
N GLU A 399 14.01 -26.41 19.73
CA GLU A 399 14.48 -27.79 20.00
C GLU A 399 15.81 -27.82 20.72
N HIS A 400 16.65 -26.78 20.54
CA HIS A 400 18.02 -26.77 21.08
C HIS A 400 18.13 -26.47 22.59
N ARG A 401 17.02 -26.04 23.24
CA ARG A 401 17.00 -25.67 24.69
C ARG A 401 18.11 -24.73 25.12
N ALA A 402 18.48 -23.79 24.24
CA ALA A 402 19.57 -22.85 24.52
C ALA A 402 19.25 -21.97 25.74
N LYS A 403 20.25 -21.75 26.59
CA LYS A 403 20.17 -20.76 27.66
C LYS A 403 20.96 -19.51 27.25
N VAL A 404 20.34 -18.33 27.41
CA VAL A 404 21.00 -17.05 27.13
C VAL A 404 20.95 -16.18 28.39
N VAL A 405 22.07 -15.61 28.74
CA VAL A 405 22.20 -14.64 29.83
C VAL A 405 22.47 -13.26 29.22
N LEU A 406 21.56 -12.32 29.47
CA LEU A 406 21.69 -10.93 29.05
C LEU A 406 22.26 -10.10 30.19
N PHE A 407 23.35 -9.40 29.90
CA PHE A 407 23.87 -8.38 30.79
C PHE A 407 23.33 -7.01 30.36
N ASP A 408 22.60 -6.34 31.25
CA ASP A 408 21.92 -5.12 31.01
C ASP A 408 22.36 -4.02 31.96
N ASP A 409 22.87 -2.93 31.44
CA ASP A 409 23.10 -1.67 32.17
C ASP A 409 21.94 -0.69 32.06
N ASP A 410 20.84 -1.13 31.49
CA ASP A 410 19.48 -0.62 31.47
C ASP A 410 19.23 0.85 31.15
N LEU A 411 19.92 1.43 30.21
CA LEU A 411 19.55 2.74 29.69
C LEU A 411 19.03 2.74 28.26
N SER A 412 19.26 1.67 27.47
CA SER A 412 18.92 1.66 26.05
C SER A 412 17.61 0.94 25.70
N GLY A 413 17.09 0.08 26.58
CA GLY A 413 15.96 -0.81 26.29
C GLY A 413 16.27 -1.94 25.31
N GLU A 414 17.51 -2.03 24.82
CA GLU A 414 17.97 -3.02 23.82
C GLU A 414 17.99 -4.43 24.36
N ALA A 415 18.41 -4.61 25.62
CA ALA A 415 18.35 -5.91 26.28
C ALA A 415 16.91 -6.40 26.46
N ASN A 416 15.96 -5.52 26.71
CA ASN A 416 14.55 -5.86 26.74
C ASN A 416 14.06 -6.31 25.36
N LEU A 417 14.41 -5.58 24.30
CA LEU A 417 14.06 -5.92 22.93
C LEU A 417 14.66 -7.28 22.54
N LEU A 418 15.95 -7.49 22.81
CA LEU A 418 16.61 -8.76 22.52
C LEU A 418 16.02 -9.91 23.32
N SER A 419 15.70 -9.70 24.60
CA SER A 419 15.00 -10.68 25.44
C SER A 419 13.67 -11.11 24.84
N ARG A 420 12.87 -10.15 24.33
CA ARG A 420 11.59 -10.44 23.67
C ARG A 420 11.78 -11.30 22.42
N TYR A 421 12.77 -10.99 21.57
CA TYR A 421 13.09 -11.81 20.40
C TYR A 421 13.53 -13.22 20.78
N LEU A 422 14.45 -13.35 21.73
CA LEU A 422 14.95 -14.65 22.18
C LEU A 422 13.82 -15.53 22.74
N GLN A 423 12.93 -14.94 23.57
CA GLN A 423 11.77 -15.65 24.11
C GLN A 423 10.79 -16.05 22.99
N ALA A 424 10.58 -15.19 21.99
CA ALA A 424 9.72 -15.50 20.84
C ALA A 424 10.30 -16.64 19.98
N PHE A 425 11.63 -16.77 19.92
CA PHE A 425 12.33 -17.91 19.32
C PHE A 425 12.35 -19.17 20.21
N GLY A 426 11.78 -19.10 21.44
CA GLY A 426 11.74 -20.22 22.36
C GLY A 426 13.02 -20.45 23.18
N VAL A 427 13.91 -19.44 23.20
CA VAL A 427 15.15 -19.49 23.98
C VAL A 427 14.89 -19.04 25.41
N THR A 428 15.44 -19.75 26.40
CA THR A 428 15.37 -19.36 27.81
C THR A 428 16.32 -18.20 28.09
N VAL A 429 15.80 -17.09 28.60
CA VAL A 429 16.59 -15.87 28.86
C VAL A 429 16.61 -15.57 30.35
N SER A 430 17.80 -15.37 30.89
CA SER A 430 18.03 -14.81 32.22
C SER A 430 18.68 -13.45 32.09
N LYS A 431 18.32 -12.50 32.95
CA LYS A 431 18.96 -11.18 33.01
C LYS A 431 19.79 -11.11 34.28
N LEU A 432 21.03 -10.60 34.14
CA LEU A 432 21.92 -10.37 35.24
C LEU A 432 22.47 -8.95 35.20
N HIS A 433 22.64 -8.35 36.36
CA HIS A 433 23.35 -7.10 36.51
C HIS A 433 24.87 -7.35 36.63
N HIS A 434 25.70 -6.36 36.25
CA HIS A 434 27.15 -6.44 36.30
C HIS A 434 27.75 -6.75 37.69
N SER A 435 26.98 -6.58 38.76
CA SER A 435 27.40 -6.85 40.14
C SER A 435 27.15 -8.30 40.60
N GLU A 436 26.44 -9.09 39.83
CA GLU A 436 26.08 -10.46 40.19
C GLU A 436 27.16 -11.45 39.73
N ARG A 437 27.57 -12.39 40.63
CA ARG A 437 28.47 -13.47 40.28
C ARG A 437 27.74 -14.54 39.46
N LEU A 438 28.36 -14.92 38.37
CA LEU A 438 27.92 -16.03 37.54
C LEU A 438 28.38 -17.37 38.17
N GLU A 439 27.40 -18.21 38.47
CA GLU A 439 27.64 -19.64 38.65
C GLU A 439 27.37 -20.32 37.28
N CYS A 440 28.49 -20.75 36.64
CA CYS A 440 28.40 -21.49 35.38
C CYS A 440 28.13 -22.97 35.69
N ASP A 441 26.91 -23.43 35.50
CA ASP A 441 26.62 -24.84 35.26
C ASP A 441 27.13 -25.25 33.86
N ASP A 442 27.48 -26.53 33.69
CA ASP A 442 28.06 -27.14 32.46
C ASP A 442 27.21 -27.04 31.17
N THR A 443 26.23 -26.12 31.11
CA THR A 443 25.39 -25.91 29.95
C THR A 443 25.96 -24.85 29.02
N GLU A 444 25.80 -25.01 27.70
CA GLU A 444 26.14 -23.98 26.69
C GLU A 444 25.38 -22.68 27.00
N VAL A 445 26.07 -21.72 27.60
CA VAL A 445 25.49 -20.42 27.94
C VAL A 445 26.06 -19.37 27.02
N LEU A 446 25.16 -18.61 26.41
CA LEU A 446 25.48 -17.48 25.58
C LEU A 446 25.31 -16.20 26.39
N TYR A 447 26.38 -15.45 26.55
CA TYR A 447 26.35 -14.14 27.20
C TYR A 447 26.25 -13.04 26.15
N ILE A 448 25.24 -12.20 26.23
CA ILE A 448 25.10 -11.04 25.34
C ILE A 448 25.32 -9.78 26.16
N VAL A 449 26.29 -8.98 25.75
CA VAL A 449 26.74 -7.80 26.47
C VAL A 449 26.60 -6.56 25.61
N ALA A 450 25.94 -5.51 26.11
CA ALA A 450 25.99 -4.20 25.50
C ALA A 450 27.34 -3.52 25.84
N PRO A 451 28.05 -2.91 24.87
CA PRO A 451 29.34 -2.31 25.13
C PRO A 451 29.18 -1.04 25.98
N ARG A 452 29.92 -1.02 27.08
CA ARG A 452 30.34 0.21 27.77
C ARG A 452 31.78 0.05 28.20
N ASP A 453 32.43 1.17 28.51
CA ASP A 453 33.86 1.37 28.83
C ASP A 453 34.52 0.41 29.87
N ASN A 454 33.93 -0.72 30.16
CA ASN A 454 34.34 -1.68 31.17
C ASN A 454 35.08 -2.92 30.58
N SER A 455 36.21 -2.68 29.94
CA SER A 455 37.13 -3.77 29.54
C SER A 455 37.55 -4.68 30.72
N GLY A 456 37.59 -4.12 31.94
CA GLY A 456 37.90 -4.89 33.15
C GLY A 456 36.84 -5.91 33.53
N TRP A 457 35.57 -5.59 33.42
CA TRP A 457 34.50 -6.52 33.70
C TRP A 457 34.39 -7.64 32.64
N LEU A 458 34.58 -7.32 31.35
CA LEU A 458 34.63 -8.31 30.27
C LEU A 458 35.81 -9.29 30.47
N MET A 459 36.97 -8.82 30.94
CA MET A 459 38.11 -9.70 31.30
C MET A 459 37.74 -10.61 32.46
N GLN A 460 37.05 -10.10 33.46
CA GLN A 460 36.63 -10.88 34.62
C GLN A 460 35.57 -11.92 34.21
N LEU A 461 34.63 -11.58 33.34
CA LEU A 461 33.67 -12.51 32.77
C LEU A 461 34.36 -13.60 31.96
N ALA A 462 35.27 -13.24 31.05
CA ALA A 462 36.02 -14.21 30.25
C ALA A 462 36.92 -15.14 31.06
N SER A 463 37.47 -14.65 32.18
CA SER A 463 38.31 -15.48 33.08
C SER A 463 37.50 -16.39 34.00
N SER A 464 36.25 -16.05 34.26
CA SER A 464 35.35 -16.82 35.14
C SER A 464 34.44 -17.81 34.36
N SER A 465 34.44 -17.73 33.01
CA SER A 465 33.58 -18.53 32.15
C SER A 465 34.19 -19.89 31.84
N SER A 466 33.36 -20.94 31.79
CA SER A 466 33.72 -22.25 31.28
C SER A 466 34.15 -22.15 29.80
N PRO A 467 35.05 -23.00 29.28
CA PRO A 467 35.42 -23.04 27.86
C PRO A 467 34.22 -23.23 26.90
N SER A 468 33.10 -23.74 27.38
CA SER A 468 31.85 -23.90 26.62
C SER A 468 31.03 -22.62 26.54
N CYS A 469 31.31 -21.60 27.33
CA CYS A 469 30.63 -20.33 27.34
C CYS A 469 31.06 -19.46 26.16
N ARG A 470 30.09 -18.84 25.49
CA ARG A 470 30.33 -17.93 24.37
C ARG A 470 29.89 -16.52 24.75
N ILE A 471 30.73 -15.56 24.45
CA ILE A 471 30.41 -14.13 24.68
C ILE A 471 30.07 -13.49 23.35
N VAL A 472 28.89 -12.87 23.29
CA VAL A 472 28.41 -12.07 22.13
C VAL A 472 28.30 -10.62 22.54
N MET A 473 28.82 -9.73 21.72
CA MET A 473 28.80 -8.31 21.96
C MET A 473 27.82 -7.64 20.99
N LEU A 474 26.92 -6.80 21.51
CA LEU A 474 26.10 -5.92 20.69
C LEU A 474 26.92 -4.72 20.24
N VAL A 475 27.02 -4.47 18.96
CA VAL A 475 27.83 -3.38 18.40
C VAL A 475 27.06 -2.60 17.36
N GLU A 476 27.37 -1.32 17.24
CA GLU A 476 26.93 -0.54 16.09
C GLU A 476 27.62 -1.01 14.81
N GLU A 477 27.05 -0.73 13.66
CA GLU A 477 27.55 -1.25 12.38
C GLU A 477 28.96 -0.77 12.03
N ASP A 478 29.28 0.45 12.43
CA ASP A 478 30.53 1.17 12.20
C ASP A 478 31.45 1.24 13.46
N GLU A 479 31.07 0.57 14.53
CA GLU A 479 31.83 0.58 15.77
C GLU A 479 33.08 -0.28 15.65
N VAL A 480 34.25 0.32 15.93
CA VAL A 480 35.54 -0.36 15.95
C VAL A 480 35.79 -0.93 17.35
N ILE A 481 35.75 -2.24 17.45
CA ILE A 481 36.03 -2.94 18.72
C ILE A 481 37.56 -2.95 18.97
N PRO A 482 38.04 -2.49 20.12
CA PRO A 482 39.45 -2.57 20.47
C PRO A 482 39.95 -4.02 20.45
N ASP A 483 41.16 -4.27 19.95
CA ASP A 483 41.71 -5.61 19.78
C ASP A 483 41.72 -6.43 21.08
N ARG A 484 41.92 -5.78 22.23
CA ARG A 484 41.87 -6.43 23.55
C ARG A 484 40.50 -7.01 23.88
N VAL A 485 39.44 -6.31 23.47
CA VAL A 485 38.04 -6.74 23.68
C VAL A 485 37.69 -7.81 22.65
N ARG A 486 38.16 -7.65 21.41
CA ARG A 486 37.87 -8.57 20.30
C ARG A 486 38.36 -9.99 20.59
N GLN A 487 39.46 -10.14 21.32
CA GLN A 487 40.00 -11.47 21.74
C GLN A 487 39.11 -12.18 22.77
N LEU A 488 38.32 -11.44 23.54
CA LEU A 488 37.42 -11.98 24.58
C LEU A 488 36.04 -12.33 24.07
N VAL A 489 35.65 -11.79 22.89
CA VAL A 489 34.32 -11.91 22.32
C VAL A 489 34.28 -12.99 21.24
N SER A 490 33.41 -13.97 21.40
CA SER A 490 33.27 -15.07 20.44
C SER A 490 32.56 -14.62 19.16
N TYR A 491 31.58 -13.73 19.28
CA TYR A 491 30.76 -13.21 18.17
C TYR A 491 30.32 -11.77 18.43
N THR A 492 29.99 -11.05 17.36
CA THR A 492 29.39 -9.72 17.43
C THR A 492 28.02 -9.73 16.79
N LEU A 493 27.02 -9.13 17.43
CA LEU A 493 25.67 -8.93 16.90
C LEU A 493 25.51 -7.44 16.57
N LYS A 494 25.38 -7.14 15.29
CA LYS A 494 25.27 -5.76 14.78
C LYS A 494 23.86 -5.22 14.93
N LYS A 495 23.73 -3.95 15.30
CA LYS A 495 22.47 -3.20 15.31
C LYS A 495 22.12 -2.70 13.90
N PRO A 496 20.82 -2.47 13.60
CA PRO A 496 19.64 -2.69 14.46
C PRO A 496 19.35 -4.17 14.71
N LEU A 497 18.72 -4.44 15.86
CA LEU A 497 18.27 -5.80 16.23
C LEU A 497 17.04 -6.18 15.40
N LEU A 498 17.24 -7.02 14.40
CA LEU A 498 16.20 -7.50 13.50
C LEU A 498 16.05 -9.02 13.60
N PRO A 499 14.82 -9.58 13.49
CA PRO A 499 14.57 -11.01 13.72
C PRO A 499 15.41 -11.92 12.82
N SER A 500 15.56 -11.60 11.54
CA SER A 500 16.36 -12.41 10.60
C SER A 500 17.85 -12.41 10.96
N ARG A 501 18.40 -11.26 11.37
CA ARG A 501 19.79 -11.17 11.81
C ARG A 501 20.03 -11.95 13.08
N ILE A 502 19.14 -11.79 14.08
CA ILE A 502 19.24 -12.49 15.37
C ILE A 502 19.15 -14.00 15.14
N SER A 503 18.15 -14.47 14.40
CA SER A 503 17.95 -15.89 14.09
C SER A 503 19.18 -16.50 13.38
N LYS A 504 19.72 -15.81 12.37
CA LYS A 504 20.92 -16.26 11.64
C LYS A 504 22.13 -16.39 12.56
N HIS A 505 22.37 -15.38 13.41
CA HIS A 505 23.50 -15.42 14.34
C HIS A 505 23.34 -16.52 15.40
N LEU A 506 22.15 -16.70 15.97
CA LEU A 506 21.88 -17.78 16.93
C LEU A 506 22.09 -19.16 16.29
N THR A 507 21.62 -19.35 15.06
CA THR A 507 21.84 -20.60 14.31
C THR A 507 23.34 -20.88 14.12
N GLN A 508 24.13 -19.86 13.80
CA GLN A 508 25.61 -20.00 13.69
C GLN A 508 26.28 -20.29 15.03
N ILE A 509 25.87 -19.57 16.08
CA ILE A 509 26.47 -19.68 17.42
C ILE A 509 26.21 -21.07 18.00
N PHE A 510 25.00 -21.58 17.90
CA PHE A 510 24.64 -22.91 18.41
C PHE A 510 24.99 -24.04 17.43
N LYS A 511 25.66 -23.74 16.30
CA LYS A 511 25.99 -24.71 15.25
C LYS A 511 24.79 -25.58 14.84
N LEU A 512 23.62 -24.99 14.86
CA LEU A 512 22.41 -25.64 14.35
C LEU A 512 22.57 -25.83 12.84
N PRO A 513 22.16 -26.99 12.29
CA PRO A 513 22.12 -27.12 10.85
C PRO A 513 21.23 -25.96 10.34
N PRO A 514 21.66 -25.25 9.27
CA PRO A 514 20.75 -24.31 8.62
C PRO A 514 19.50 -25.12 8.32
N LYS A 515 18.35 -24.70 8.86
CA LYS A 515 17.07 -25.27 8.45
C LYS A 515 16.96 -24.85 6.99
N GLU A 516 17.29 -25.76 6.10
CA GLU A 516 16.90 -25.65 4.73
C GLU A 516 15.40 -25.36 4.81
N ALA A 517 15.01 -24.19 4.31
CA ALA A 517 13.62 -24.01 3.92
C ALA A 517 13.28 -25.30 3.18
N PRO A 518 12.19 -26.01 3.52
CA PRO A 518 11.95 -27.28 2.90
C PRO A 518 12.01 -27.04 1.40
N LEU A 519 13.10 -27.46 0.79
CA LEU A 519 13.16 -27.84 -0.59
C LEU A 519 12.24 -29.05 -0.65
N SER A 520 10.94 -28.77 -0.58
CA SER A 520 9.92 -29.76 -0.87
C SER A 520 10.04 -30.06 -2.34
N GLY A 521 10.63 -31.16 -2.60
CA GLY A 521 10.78 -31.67 -3.94
C GLY A 521 12.22 -31.48 -4.44
N ALA A 522 12.86 -32.60 -4.63
CA ALA A 522 14.13 -32.80 -5.28
C ALA A 522 14.43 -31.68 -6.30
N SER A 523 15.63 -31.14 -6.20
CA SER A 523 16.22 -30.28 -7.23
C SER A 523 16.57 -31.10 -8.48
N GLU A 524 15.61 -31.81 -9.00
CA GLU A 524 15.64 -32.33 -10.35
C GLU A 524 14.96 -31.27 -11.24
N GLY A 525 15.81 -30.42 -11.89
CA GLY A 525 15.37 -29.56 -12.98
C GLY A 525 15.48 -28.06 -12.80
N ARG A 526 15.99 -27.49 -11.68
CA ARG A 526 16.22 -26.04 -11.58
C ARG A 526 17.61 -25.67 -12.01
N SER A 527 17.71 -24.76 -12.98
CA SER A 527 18.99 -24.23 -13.44
C SER A 527 19.63 -23.31 -12.39
N THR A 528 20.95 -23.35 -12.30
CA THR A 528 21.78 -22.58 -11.34
C THR A 528 22.47 -21.43 -12.04
N ALA A 529 22.46 -20.24 -11.44
CA ALA A 529 23.11 -19.05 -11.96
C ALA A 529 24.13 -18.47 -10.97
N LEU A 530 25.30 -18.03 -11.48
CA LEU A 530 26.25 -17.23 -10.73
C LEU A 530 26.21 -15.78 -11.23
N ILE A 531 26.06 -14.82 -10.32
CA ILE A 531 26.17 -13.39 -10.59
C ILE A 531 27.52 -12.90 -10.02
N VAL A 532 28.32 -12.27 -10.87
CA VAL A 532 29.59 -11.65 -10.48
C VAL A 532 29.49 -10.18 -10.74
N GLU A 533 29.42 -9.39 -9.68
CA GLU A 533 29.20 -7.93 -9.73
C GLU A 533 29.77 -7.35 -8.44
N ASP A 534 30.53 -6.27 -8.52
CA ASP A 534 31.15 -5.64 -7.34
C ASP A 534 30.20 -4.74 -6.57
N ASN A 535 29.17 -4.22 -7.23
CA ASN A 535 28.16 -3.39 -6.62
C ASN A 535 27.04 -4.24 -6.01
N ILE A 536 26.92 -4.21 -4.69
CA ILE A 536 25.91 -4.99 -3.92
C ILE A 536 24.48 -4.68 -4.35
N ILE A 537 24.20 -3.43 -4.76
CA ILE A 537 22.86 -3.03 -5.21
C ILE A 537 22.54 -3.70 -6.55
N ASN A 538 23.48 -3.67 -7.48
CA ASN A 538 23.35 -4.34 -8.78
C ASN A 538 23.25 -5.86 -8.62
N GLN A 539 24.09 -6.48 -7.78
CA GLN A 539 23.97 -7.89 -7.43
C GLN A 539 22.55 -8.25 -6.99
N ARG A 540 22.01 -7.43 -6.08
CA ARG A 540 20.68 -7.67 -5.51
C ARG A 540 19.57 -7.52 -6.55
N LEU A 541 19.69 -6.53 -7.42
CA LEU A 541 18.76 -6.31 -8.53
C LEU A 541 18.75 -7.48 -9.50
N ILE A 542 19.94 -7.91 -9.96
CA ILE A 542 20.07 -9.03 -10.90
C ILE A 542 19.56 -10.33 -10.25
N LYS A 543 19.87 -10.55 -8.98
CA LYS A 543 19.40 -11.71 -8.22
C LYS A 543 17.88 -11.76 -8.17
N LEU A 544 17.21 -10.65 -7.89
CA LEU A 544 15.76 -10.55 -7.86
C LEU A 544 15.15 -10.86 -9.23
N LEU A 545 15.71 -10.31 -10.28
CA LEU A 545 15.25 -10.57 -11.66
C LEU A 545 15.39 -12.03 -12.03
N LEU A 546 16.53 -12.69 -11.72
CA LEU A 546 16.76 -14.10 -12.05
C LEU A 546 15.92 -15.06 -11.20
N GLN A 547 15.58 -14.69 -9.97
CA GLN A 547 14.68 -15.48 -9.13
C GLN A 547 13.26 -15.56 -9.68
N GLU A 548 12.79 -14.55 -10.40
CA GLU A 548 11.49 -14.60 -11.11
C GLU A 548 11.44 -15.69 -12.17
N TYR A 549 12.58 -16.08 -12.75
CA TYR A 549 12.70 -17.16 -13.72
C TYR A 549 13.07 -18.51 -13.09
N ASN A 550 12.81 -18.68 -11.80
CA ASN A 550 12.99 -19.95 -11.07
C ASN A 550 14.45 -20.47 -11.02
N LEU A 551 15.44 -19.58 -11.15
CA LEU A 551 16.87 -19.90 -11.08
C LEU A 551 17.36 -19.88 -9.63
N VAL A 552 18.23 -20.83 -9.29
CA VAL A 552 18.98 -20.82 -8.01
C VAL A 552 20.22 -19.95 -8.19
N VAL A 553 20.26 -18.80 -7.51
CA VAL A 553 21.25 -17.75 -7.74
C VAL A 553 22.27 -17.67 -6.64
N THR A 554 23.56 -17.80 -6.99
CA THR A 554 24.73 -17.51 -6.14
C THR A 554 25.33 -16.18 -6.57
N THR A 555 25.98 -15.44 -5.65
CA THR A 555 26.61 -14.15 -5.94
C THR A 555 28.09 -14.13 -5.54
N ALA A 556 28.91 -13.43 -6.32
CA ALA A 556 30.31 -13.15 -6.05
C ALA A 556 30.58 -11.64 -6.19
N GLY A 557 31.42 -11.06 -5.35
CA GLY A 557 31.73 -9.64 -5.33
C GLY A 557 32.92 -9.23 -6.21
N ASN A 558 33.64 -10.17 -6.79
CA ASN A 558 34.77 -9.94 -7.70
C ASN A 558 35.13 -11.21 -8.46
N GLY A 559 36.01 -11.06 -9.48
CA GLY A 559 36.42 -12.19 -10.31
C GLY A 559 37.19 -13.29 -9.59
N SER A 560 37.90 -12.98 -8.49
CA SER A 560 38.62 -14.00 -7.72
C SER A 560 37.67 -14.92 -6.95
N GLU A 561 36.64 -14.34 -6.33
CA GLU A 561 35.58 -15.07 -5.64
C GLU A 561 34.78 -15.93 -6.62
N ALA A 562 34.50 -15.41 -7.83
CA ALA A 562 33.84 -16.16 -8.89
C ALA A 562 34.60 -17.41 -9.29
N VAL A 563 35.92 -17.33 -9.49
CA VAL A 563 36.78 -18.46 -9.82
C VAL A 563 36.77 -19.52 -8.69
N GLU A 564 36.84 -19.08 -7.42
CA GLU A 564 36.78 -20.00 -6.26
C GLU A 564 35.41 -20.71 -6.17
N LEU A 565 34.32 -19.99 -6.43
CA LEU A 565 32.99 -20.60 -6.47
C LEU A 565 32.85 -21.60 -7.63
N CYS A 566 33.36 -21.27 -8.81
CA CYS A 566 33.36 -22.14 -9.97
C CYS A 566 34.29 -23.38 -9.82
N ARG A 567 35.29 -23.33 -8.93
CA ARG A 567 36.06 -24.51 -8.55
C ARG A 567 35.29 -25.50 -7.67
N LYS A 568 34.35 -24.98 -6.86
CA LYS A 568 33.58 -25.77 -5.89
C LYS A 568 32.24 -26.23 -6.45
N TYR A 569 31.63 -25.42 -7.30
CA TYR A 569 30.26 -25.62 -7.82
C TYR A 569 30.23 -25.44 -9.33
N GLN A 570 29.33 -26.17 -9.98
CA GLN A 570 29.03 -26.01 -11.39
C GLN A 570 27.75 -25.18 -11.54
N TYR A 571 27.77 -24.19 -12.42
CA TYR A 571 26.64 -23.33 -12.72
C TYR A 571 26.17 -23.57 -14.15
N ASP A 572 24.87 -23.41 -14.41
CA ASP A 572 24.29 -23.54 -15.74
C ASP A 572 24.40 -22.25 -16.56
N ILE A 573 24.52 -21.08 -15.88
CA ILE A 573 24.76 -19.77 -16.50
C ILE A 573 25.53 -18.87 -15.54
N ILE A 574 26.41 -18.01 -16.08
CA ILE A 574 27.22 -17.06 -15.30
C ILE A 574 27.03 -15.66 -15.87
N PHE A 575 26.59 -14.73 -15.05
CA PHE A 575 26.53 -13.29 -15.38
C PHE A 575 27.75 -12.61 -14.79
N MET A 576 28.62 -12.05 -15.64
CA MET A 576 29.93 -11.54 -15.30
C MET A 576 30.07 -10.07 -15.60
N ASP A 577 30.22 -9.23 -14.59
CA ASP A 577 30.62 -7.83 -14.81
C ASP A 577 32.05 -7.77 -15.34
N ILE A 578 32.27 -6.91 -16.32
CA ILE A 578 33.60 -6.76 -16.94
C ILE A 578 34.51 -5.92 -16.07
N ASP A 579 34.03 -4.79 -15.55
CA ASP A 579 34.81 -3.79 -14.84
C ASP A 579 34.69 -3.96 -13.33
N MET A 580 35.53 -4.82 -12.74
CA MET A 580 35.52 -5.09 -11.30
C MET A 580 36.91 -4.93 -10.67
N PRO A 581 36.99 -4.51 -9.39
CA PRO A 581 38.23 -4.46 -8.64
C PRO A 581 38.78 -5.86 -8.33
N VAL A 582 40.06 -5.95 -7.97
CA VAL A 582 40.79 -7.17 -7.57
C VAL A 582 41.08 -8.08 -8.77
N LYS A 583 40.09 -8.54 -9.50
CA LYS A 583 40.19 -9.31 -10.75
C LYS A 583 39.02 -8.93 -11.64
N ASP A 584 39.31 -8.44 -12.84
CA ASP A 584 38.29 -8.10 -13.83
C ASP A 584 37.60 -9.34 -14.39
N GLY A 585 36.43 -9.11 -15.04
CA GLY A 585 35.57 -10.18 -15.53
C GLY A 585 36.21 -11.00 -16.68
N ILE A 586 37.06 -10.38 -17.50
CA ILE A 586 37.76 -11.04 -18.61
C ILE A 586 38.79 -12.02 -18.07
N ALA A 587 39.64 -11.57 -17.12
CA ALA A 587 40.61 -12.43 -16.46
C ALA A 587 39.95 -13.58 -15.71
N ALA A 588 38.83 -13.34 -15.05
CA ALA A 588 38.03 -14.37 -14.37
C ALA A 588 37.47 -15.39 -15.36
N THR A 589 36.93 -14.92 -16.49
CA THR A 589 36.41 -15.78 -17.56
C THR A 589 37.48 -16.71 -18.10
N HIS A 590 38.67 -16.21 -18.40
CA HIS A 590 39.79 -17.04 -18.88
C HIS A 590 40.19 -18.13 -17.87
N GLU A 591 40.19 -17.84 -16.58
CA GLU A 591 40.48 -18.84 -15.53
C GLU A 591 39.36 -19.86 -15.42
N ILE A 592 38.08 -19.42 -15.39
CA ILE A 592 36.93 -20.33 -15.29
C ILE A 592 36.92 -21.30 -16.49
N ARG A 593 37.17 -20.82 -17.70
CA ARG A 593 37.25 -21.67 -18.92
C ARG A 593 38.38 -22.72 -18.86
N ARG A 594 39.42 -22.51 -18.05
CA ARG A 594 40.51 -23.48 -17.84
C ARG A 594 40.21 -24.53 -16.78
N LEU A 595 39.16 -24.36 -15.95
CA LEU A 595 38.75 -25.34 -14.97
C LEU A 595 38.26 -26.63 -15.65
N GLY A 596 38.65 -27.79 -15.16
CA GLY A 596 38.32 -29.10 -15.79
C GLY A 596 36.83 -29.29 -15.99
N VAL A 597 36.03 -28.96 -15.01
CA VAL A 597 34.57 -29.06 -15.02
C VAL A 597 33.94 -28.21 -16.15
N TYR A 598 34.46 -27.00 -16.39
CA TYR A 598 33.96 -26.10 -17.43
C TYR A 598 34.56 -26.34 -18.81
N LYS A 599 35.60 -27.20 -18.90
CA LYS A 599 36.10 -27.74 -20.18
C LYS A 599 35.20 -28.85 -20.70
N GLU A 600 34.71 -29.73 -19.81
CA GLU A 600 33.86 -30.85 -20.15
C GLU A 600 32.41 -30.43 -20.40
N ARG A 601 31.90 -29.49 -19.59
CA ARG A 601 30.56 -28.93 -19.72
C ARG A 601 30.62 -27.39 -19.57
N PRO A 602 30.84 -26.66 -20.66
CA PRO A 602 30.95 -25.20 -20.64
C PRO A 602 29.59 -24.57 -20.28
N ALA A 603 29.56 -23.74 -19.23
CA ALA A 603 28.41 -22.88 -18.95
C ALA A 603 28.51 -21.59 -19.77
N PRO A 604 27.41 -21.02 -20.28
CA PRO A 604 27.41 -19.73 -20.90
C PRO A 604 27.80 -18.64 -19.90
N ILE A 605 28.76 -17.79 -20.29
CA ILE A 605 29.22 -16.63 -19.51
C ILE A 605 28.75 -15.37 -20.21
N ILE A 606 27.85 -14.62 -19.57
CA ILE A 606 27.18 -13.44 -20.12
C ILE A 606 27.81 -12.19 -19.53
N ALA A 607 28.41 -11.35 -20.36
CA ALA A 607 28.99 -10.09 -19.93
C ALA A 607 27.93 -9.10 -19.46
N LEU A 608 28.16 -8.42 -18.34
CA LEU A 608 27.42 -7.25 -17.90
C LEU A 608 28.28 -6.01 -18.22
N THR A 609 27.84 -5.13 -19.09
CA THR A 609 28.67 -3.97 -19.54
C THR A 609 27.91 -2.67 -19.51
N ALA A 610 28.59 -1.57 -19.17
CA ALA A 610 28.06 -0.22 -19.27
C ALA A 610 28.12 0.35 -20.69
N LEU A 611 28.96 -0.23 -21.56
CA LEU A 611 29.20 0.22 -22.93
C LEU A 611 28.49 -0.69 -23.94
N ALA A 612 27.63 -0.12 -24.77
CA ALA A 612 26.86 -0.80 -25.82
C ALA A 612 27.15 -0.23 -27.21
N MET A 613 28.40 0.10 -27.54
CA MET A 613 28.74 0.64 -28.88
C MET A 613 29.05 -0.49 -29.88
N GLN A 614 28.76 -0.22 -31.14
CA GLN A 614 29.08 -1.13 -32.26
C GLN A 614 30.60 -1.32 -32.33
N GLY A 615 31.10 -2.52 -32.02
CA GLY A 615 32.53 -2.86 -31.91
C GLY A 615 32.89 -3.53 -30.55
N ASP A 616 32.22 -3.21 -29.49
CA ASP A 616 32.47 -3.84 -28.15
C ASP A 616 31.99 -5.28 -28.09
N ARG A 617 30.94 -5.61 -28.85
CA ARG A 617 30.41 -6.98 -28.95
C ARG A 617 31.45 -7.98 -29.45
N GLU A 618 32.11 -7.63 -30.55
CA GLU A 618 33.13 -8.50 -31.20
C GLU A 618 34.32 -8.71 -30.25
N ARG A 619 34.71 -7.68 -29.52
CA ARG A 619 35.78 -7.74 -28.53
C ARG A 619 35.44 -8.62 -27.35
N ILE A 620 34.23 -8.48 -26.77
CA ILE A 620 33.77 -9.25 -25.62
C ILE A 620 33.67 -10.75 -25.98
N LEU A 621 33.14 -11.06 -27.17
CA LEU A 621 33.05 -12.45 -27.62
C LEU A 621 34.44 -13.04 -27.95
N ALA A 622 35.41 -12.23 -28.46
CA ALA A 622 36.78 -12.68 -28.71
C ALA A 622 37.53 -13.06 -27.41
N GLU A 623 37.15 -12.46 -26.29
CA GLU A 623 37.72 -12.76 -24.95
C GLU A 623 37.11 -13.97 -24.26
N GLY A 624 36.25 -14.72 -24.94
CA GLY A 624 35.73 -16.01 -24.44
C GLY A 624 34.40 -15.95 -23.66
N LEU A 625 33.71 -14.81 -23.68
CA LEU A 625 32.34 -14.69 -23.21
C LEU A 625 31.37 -15.08 -24.33
N ASP A 626 30.19 -15.59 -23.99
CA ASP A 626 29.23 -16.15 -24.96
C ASP A 626 28.19 -15.15 -25.42
N ASP A 627 27.89 -14.15 -24.57
CA ASP A 627 26.95 -13.08 -24.89
C ASP A 627 27.14 -11.86 -23.95
N TYR A 628 26.34 -10.82 -24.14
CA TYR A 628 26.42 -9.62 -23.31
C TYR A 628 25.06 -8.98 -23.04
N ILE A 629 24.93 -8.29 -21.92
CA ILE A 629 23.78 -7.45 -21.55
C ILE A 629 24.30 -6.08 -21.15
N SER A 630 23.75 -5.02 -21.76
CA SER A 630 24.05 -3.64 -21.36
C SER A 630 23.35 -3.28 -20.05
N LYS A 631 24.07 -2.64 -19.14
CA LYS A 631 23.50 -2.02 -17.94
C LYS A 631 22.78 -0.71 -18.32
N PRO A 632 21.60 -0.36 -17.73
CA PRO A 632 20.89 -1.13 -16.72
C PRO A 632 20.20 -2.36 -17.32
N LEU A 633 20.14 -3.45 -16.54
CA LEU A 633 19.50 -4.69 -16.98
C LEU A 633 18.00 -4.46 -17.16
N GLY A 634 17.53 -4.61 -18.40
CA GLY A 634 16.10 -4.65 -18.72
C GLY A 634 15.56 -6.06 -18.69
N ARG A 635 14.33 -6.24 -18.23
CA ARG A 635 13.63 -7.53 -18.14
C ARG A 635 13.58 -8.26 -19.47
N GLU A 636 13.22 -7.56 -20.56
CA GLU A 636 13.12 -8.11 -21.91
C GLU A 636 14.45 -8.68 -22.43
N LYS A 637 15.57 -8.00 -22.14
CA LYS A 637 16.90 -8.45 -22.57
C LYS A 637 17.37 -9.66 -21.80
N LEU A 638 17.04 -9.71 -20.50
CA LEU A 638 17.38 -10.84 -19.63
C LEU A 638 16.61 -12.08 -20.08
N GLU A 639 15.33 -11.95 -20.40
CA GLU A 639 14.46 -13.02 -20.90
C GLU A 639 15.02 -13.64 -22.19
N LEU A 640 15.36 -12.81 -23.15
CA LEU A 640 15.97 -13.27 -24.41
C LEU A 640 17.29 -14.05 -24.21
N ILE A 641 18.11 -13.65 -23.23
CA ILE A 641 19.36 -14.35 -22.91
C ILE A 641 19.08 -15.69 -22.24
N LEU A 642 18.13 -15.72 -21.32
CA LEU A 642 17.75 -16.97 -20.63
C LEU A 642 17.12 -17.98 -21.62
N GLU A 643 16.22 -17.54 -22.48
CA GLU A 643 15.66 -18.38 -23.55
C GLU A 643 16.73 -18.92 -24.48
N LYS A 644 17.68 -18.09 -24.88
CA LYS A 644 18.75 -18.47 -25.81
C LYS A 644 19.71 -19.50 -25.20
N HIS A 645 20.06 -19.38 -23.92
CA HIS A 645 21.15 -20.16 -23.32
C HIS A 645 20.69 -21.30 -22.41
N LEU A 646 19.48 -21.21 -21.83
CA LEU A 646 18.92 -22.25 -20.96
C LEU A 646 17.72 -23.01 -21.60
N GLY A 647 17.20 -22.51 -22.74
CA GLY A 647 15.98 -23.03 -23.36
C GLY A 647 14.72 -22.44 -22.69
N THR A 648 13.57 -22.57 -23.37
CA THR A 648 12.27 -22.12 -22.81
C THR A 648 11.95 -22.89 -21.55
N ALA A 649 12.00 -22.19 -20.40
CA ALA A 649 11.33 -22.67 -19.21
C ALA A 649 9.82 -22.67 -19.50
N GLU A 650 9.21 -23.84 -19.57
CA GLU A 650 7.75 -23.92 -19.58
C GLU A 650 7.21 -23.21 -18.33
N HIS A 651 6.34 -22.23 -18.57
CA HIS A 651 5.63 -21.46 -17.55
C HIS A 651 4.67 -22.33 -16.76
#